data_7bdc3c1cb4657f1613fffd13b8b6c6bb
#
_entry.id   7bdc3c1cb4657f1613fffd13b8b6c6bb
#
_cell.length_a   1.000
_cell.length_b   1.000
_cell.length_c   1.000
_cell.angle_alpha   90.00
_cell.angle_beta   90.00
_cell.angle_gamma   90.00
#
_symmetry.space_group_name_H-M   'P 1'
#
loop_
_entity.id
_entity.type
_entity.pdbx_description
1 polymer ?
#
loop_
_entity_poly.entity_id
_entity_poly.type
_entity_poly.pdbx_seq_one_letter_code
_entity_poly.pdbx_strand_id
1 'polypeptide(L)'
;MNSTNKTKASLAKFEEFFSTIYKDDVFEILEKYPDERSLTVNYEELEMFDPDLADLLITKPDEVIAASQKAIKNIDPLMKEDMELNIRFEKLTNNIPLSDLLSKYIGNFVSADGIIRKTDEIRPRIETAKFECRSCMRIHEVEQHSGNHITDPSLCSECGGRSFRLLQEESIYIDTQNARMQEPLENLSGGTEPKQMLLVLEDDLVDELNPGDKVRITGTLKTFREERSGKFKNYIYVNHIEPLEQEFEELELSEEDEEKILELSRDPHIHDKIINSTAPSIKGHRDVKEAIALQLFGGTVQQLEDGTRLRGDLHILIVGDPGIGKSQILKYVSKLAPRSVYTSGKGTSGAGLTAAAVRDELGGWSLEAGALVLGDQGNVCVDELDKMRSEDRSALHEALEQQTVSIAKAGIMATLNTRCSVLAAANPKFGTFDQYKTLANQIDLPSPILSRFDLIFVIEDKPNVEKDRELAQHILKTHQFSNIEYDIEPELLRKYIAYARKNVHPVLTDEANKVLEEFYVSVRTGGVEEGTPVPITPRQLEATIRLAEASAKLQLKNEVEASDAHRAISLQRRCLEKIGMDPDTGKIDIARVEGRTPTSERDKMRVVQEAIKALEEEFDVVPVNILKDHLAENHEMSEEKADEILRILRSKGIIYEPHHGVVKRLED
;
A
#
# COMPACT_ATOMS: atom_id res chain seq x y z
N MET A 1 -54.41 -3.03 -12.04
CA MET A 1 -54.64 -1.83 -12.87
C MET A 1 -53.87 -0.56 -12.45
N ASN A 2 -53.36 -0.46 -11.22
CA ASN A 2 -52.62 0.74 -10.77
C ASN A 2 -51.11 0.74 -11.09
N SER A 3 -50.47 -0.40 -11.28
CA SER A 3 -49.02 -0.48 -11.57
C SER A 3 -48.66 -0.05 -12.99
N THR A 4 -49.43 -0.53 -13.98
CA THR A 4 -49.23 -0.21 -15.40
C THR A 4 -49.40 1.28 -15.75
N ASN A 5 -50.25 2.02 -15.00
CA ASN A 5 -50.41 3.46 -15.20
C ASN A 5 -49.26 4.28 -14.57
N LYS A 6 -48.67 3.82 -13.46
CA LYS A 6 -47.53 4.48 -12.85
C LYS A 6 -46.27 4.31 -13.70
N THR A 7 -46.02 3.12 -14.22
CA THR A 7 -44.88 2.84 -15.09
C THR A 7 -44.90 3.65 -16.39
N LYS A 8 -46.08 3.86 -16.98
CA LYS A 8 -46.23 4.73 -18.16
C LYS A 8 -46.01 6.22 -17.85
N ALA A 9 -46.39 6.67 -16.65
CA ALA A 9 -46.10 8.04 -16.21
C ALA A 9 -44.61 8.27 -15.95
N SER A 10 -43.92 7.30 -15.36
CA SER A 10 -42.47 7.37 -15.15
C SER A 10 -41.70 7.38 -16.47
N LEU A 11 -42.12 6.60 -17.45
CA LEU A 11 -41.50 6.55 -18.79
C LEU A 11 -41.58 7.91 -19.50
N ALA A 12 -42.74 8.55 -19.52
CA ALA A 12 -42.87 9.87 -20.15
C ALA A 12 -42.03 10.97 -19.46
N LYS A 13 -41.93 10.91 -18.14
CA LYS A 13 -41.08 11.84 -17.38
C LYS A 13 -39.58 11.64 -17.66
N PHE A 14 -39.13 10.39 -17.80
CA PHE A 14 -37.73 10.10 -18.18
C PHE A 14 -37.45 10.51 -19.64
N GLU A 15 -38.36 10.34 -20.56
CA GLU A 15 -38.20 10.85 -21.93
C GLU A 15 -38.04 12.38 -21.95
N GLU A 16 -38.78 13.11 -21.14
CA GLU A 16 -38.64 14.56 -20.96
C GLU A 16 -37.31 14.92 -20.30
N PHE A 17 -36.95 14.24 -19.24
CA PHE A 17 -35.70 14.43 -18.50
C PHE A 17 -34.46 14.28 -19.39
N PHE A 18 -34.32 13.14 -20.06
CA PHE A 18 -33.18 12.86 -20.93
C PHE A 18 -33.15 13.77 -22.17
N SER A 19 -34.27 14.09 -22.75
CA SER A 19 -34.34 14.99 -23.90
C SER A 19 -33.96 16.45 -23.54
N THR A 20 -34.13 16.85 -22.27
CA THR A 20 -33.88 18.21 -21.81
C THR A 20 -32.46 18.38 -21.26
N ILE A 21 -31.97 17.43 -20.47
CA ILE A 21 -30.72 17.58 -19.72
C ILE A 21 -29.57 16.77 -20.37
N TYR A 22 -29.81 15.52 -20.74
CA TYR A 22 -28.78 14.56 -21.19
C TYR A 22 -28.79 14.28 -22.69
N LYS A 23 -29.36 15.16 -23.47
CA LYS A 23 -29.53 14.93 -24.92
C LYS A 23 -28.15 14.79 -25.64
N ASP A 24 -27.21 15.64 -25.32
CA ASP A 24 -25.90 15.66 -25.97
C ASP A 24 -25.07 14.44 -25.52
N ASP A 25 -25.15 14.05 -24.25
CA ASP A 25 -24.47 12.87 -23.70
C ASP A 25 -24.98 11.57 -24.33
N VAL A 26 -26.29 11.48 -24.55
CA VAL A 26 -26.91 10.33 -25.26
C VAL A 26 -26.37 10.23 -26.68
N PHE A 27 -26.21 11.32 -27.39
CA PHE A 27 -25.64 11.31 -28.74
C PHE A 27 -24.18 10.90 -28.74
N GLU A 28 -23.39 11.35 -27.79
CA GLU A 28 -21.98 11.00 -27.66
C GLU A 28 -21.79 9.49 -27.42
N ILE A 29 -22.59 8.90 -26.53
CA ILE A 29 -22.56 7.46 -26.26
C ILE A 29 -22.98 6.66 -27.49
N LEU A 30 -23.99 7.13 -28.22
CA LEU A 30 -24.42 6.46 -29.44
C LEU A 30 -23.36 6.43 -30.56
N GLU A 31 -22.52 7.48 -30.62
CA GLU A 31 -21.39 7.52 -31.56
C GLU A 31 -20.28 6.54 -31.18
N LYS A 32 -20.09 6.30 -29.87
CA LYS A 32 -19.04 5.41 -29.31
C LYS A 32 -19.52 3.96 -29.10
N TYR A 33 -20.79 3.67 -29.33
CA TYR A 33 -21.33 2.31 -29.19
C TYR A 33 -20.66 1.34 -30.18
N PRO A 34 -20.22 0.11 -29.81
CA PRO A 34 -20.49 -0.62 -28.57
C PRO A 34 -19.45 -0.45 -27.45
N ASP A 35 -18.42 0.37 -27.63
CA ASP A 35 -17.32 0.51 -26.64
C ASP A 35 -17.81 1.19 -25.36
N GLU A 36 -18.63 2.21 -25.46
CA GLU A 36 -19.33 2.83 -24.33
C GLU A 36 -20.84 2.51 -24.40
N ARG A 37 -21.38 1.94 -23.31
CA ARG A 37 -22.78 1.46 -23.24
C ARG A 37 -23.55 1.99 -22.05
N SER A 38 -22.97 2.88 -21.25
CA SER A 38 -23.58 3.37 -20.02
C SER A 38 -23.74 4.88 -20.03
N LEU A 39 -24.94 5.36 -19.67
CA LEU A 39 -25.22 6.76 -19.39
C LEU A 39 -25.20 6.99 -17.88
N THR A 40 -24.31 7.84 -17.40
CA THR A 40 -24.26 8.25 -16.01
C THR A 40 -25.17 9.44 -15.75
N VAL A 41 -26.04 9.33 -14.77
CA VAL A 41 -27.08 10.30 -14.42
C VAL A 41 -26.87 10.76 -12.98
N ASN A 42 -26.76 12.07 -12.77
CA ASN A 42 -26.66 12.65 -11.45
C ASN A 42 -28.03 12.60 -10.73
N TYR A 43 -28.05 11.95 -9.55
CA TYR A 43 -29.28 11.84 -8.75
C TYR A 43 -29.81 13.21 -8.28
N GLU A 44 -28.95 14.16 -7.97
CA GLU A 44 -29.37 15.51 -7.55
C GLU A 44 -30.13 16.23 -8.68
N GLU A 45 -29.72 16.05 -9.93
CA GLU A 45 -30.42 16.64 -11.08
C GLU A 45 -31.79 16.00 -11.29
N LEU A 46 -31.89 14.68 -11.05
CA LEU A 46 -33.16 13.97 -11.09
C LEU A 46 -34.10 14.44 -9.98
N GLU A 47 -33.57 14.66 -8.76
CA GLU A 47 -34.33 15.17 -7.62
C GLU A 47 -34.80 16.61 -7.86
N MET A 48 -33.98 17.45 -8.48
CA MET A 48 -34.39 18.82 -8.88
C MET A 48 -35.44 18.83 -9.98
N PHE A 49 -35.40 17.88 -10.91
CA PHE A 49 -36.34 17.78 -11.99
C PHE A 49 -37.71 17.25 -11.52
N ASP A 50 -37.71 16.13 -10.79
CA ASP A 50 -38.93 15.50 -10.24
C ASP A 50 -38.62 14.73 -8.94
N PRO A 51 -38.93 15.32 -7.76
CA PRO A 51 -38.69 14.66 -6.46
C PRO A 51 -39.47 13.34 -6.29
N ASP A 52 -40.66 13.23 -6.84
CA ASP A 52 -41.45 11.98 -6.75
C ASP A 52 -40.78 10.83 -7.52
N LEU A 53 -40.12 11.14 -8.64
CA LEU A 53 -39.38 10.17 -9.45
C LEU A 53 -38.11 9.72 -8.76
N ALA A 54 -37.41 10.66 -8.11
CA ALA A 54 -36.23 10.37 -7.31
C ALA A 54 -36.57 9.49 -6.08
N ASP A 55 -37.66 9.76 -5.37
CA ASP A 55 -38.15 8.93 -4.27
C ASP A 55 -38.55 7.51 -4.75
N LEU A 56 -39.12 7.41 -5.94
CA LEU A 56 -39.46 6.12 -6.56
C LEU A 56 -38.18 5.31 -6.89
N LEU A 57 -37.12 5.96 -7.33
CA LEU A 57 -35.83 5.30 -7.57
C LEU A 57 -35.28 4.67 -6.28
N ILE A 58 -35.39 5.37 -5.16
CA ILE A 58 -34.93 4.83 -3.86
C ILE A 58 -35.78 3.64 -3.44
N THR A 59 -37.10 3.70 -3.58
CA THR A 59 -38.01 2.68 -3.04
C THR A 59 -38.28 1.51 -3.98
N LYS A 60 -38.17 1.73 -5.29
CA LYS A 60 -38.45 0.74 -6.34
C LYS A 60 -37.47 0.82 -7.52
N PRO A 61 -36.17 0.61 -7.24
CA PRO A 61 -35.11 0.81 -8.23
C PRO A 61 -35.29 -0.02 -9.50
N ASP A 62 -35.63 -1.30 -9.39
CA ASP A 62 -35.71 -2.19 -10.55
C ASP A 62 -36.81 -1.72 -11.54
N GLU A 63 -37.95 -1.22 -11.03
CA GLU A 63 -39.04 -0.71 -11.89
C GLU A 63 -38.64 0.61 -12.59
N VAL A 64 -37.90 1.47 -11.86
CA VAL A 64 -37.50 2.80 -12.35
C VAL A 64 -36.33 2.70 -13.34
N ILE A 65 -35.34 1.87 -13.07
CA ILE A 65 -34.22 1.61 -13.98
C ILE A 65 -34.72 1.00 -15.30
N ALA A 66 -35.59 0.02 -15.23
CA ALA A 66 -36.19 -0.55 -16.44
C ALA A 66 -37.03 0.47 -17.24
N ALA A 67 -37.71 1.43 -16.56
CA ALA A 67 -38.44 2.49 -17.23
C ALA A 67 -37.48 3.52 -17.87
N SER A 68 -36.39 3.87 -17.22
CA SER A 68 -35.37 4.80 -17.76
C SER A 68 -34.66 4.21 -18.98
N GLN A 69 -34.29 2.93 -18.96
CA GLN A 69 -33.73 2.22 -20.12
C GLN A 69 -34.70 2.18 -21.32
N LYS A 70 -36.01 2.04 -21.07
CA LYS A 70 -37.00 2.11 -22.13
C LYS A 70 -37.22 3.52 -22.64
N ALA A 71 -37.14 4.53 -21.77
CA ALA A 71 -37.29 5.92 -22.16
C ALA A 71 -36.20 6.37 -23.12
N ILE A 72 -34.92 5.99 -22.83
CA ILE A 72 -33.80 6.38 -23.69
C ILE A 72 -33.90 5.79 -25.09
N LYS A 73 -34.44 4.56 -25.24
CA LYS A 73 -34.67 3.94 -26.53
C LYS A 73 -35.69 4.71 -27.40
N ASN A 74 -36.56 5.53 -26.79
CA ASN A 74 -37.57 6.31 -27.49
C ASN A 74 -37.08 7.71 -27.91
N ILE A 75 -35.92 8.15 -27.47
CA ILE A 75 -35.42 9.53 -27.71
C ILE A 75 -34.90 9.70 -29.12
N ASP A 76 -34.18 8.72 -29.64
CA ASP A 76 -33.58 8.82 -30.97
C ASP A 76 -34.09 7.68 -31.89
N PRO A 77 -34.64 8.02 -33.07
CA PRO A 77 -35.03 7.04 -34.08
C PRO A 77 -33.86 6.24 -34.68
N LEU A 78 -32.59 6.69 -34.47
CA LEU A 78 -31.38 5.99 -34.91
C LEU A 78 -31.01 4.82 -33.98
N MET A 79 -31.60 4.76 -32.80
CA MET A 79 -31.44 3.61 -31.90
C MET A 79 -32.09 2.37 -32.52
N LYS A 80 -31.26 1.38 -32.84
CA LYS A 80 -31.76 0.07 -33.28
C LYS A 80 -32.36 -0.67 -32.10
N GLU A 81 -33.36 -1.52 -32.38
CA GLU A 81 -34.04 -2.35 -31.35
C GLU A 81 -33.06 -3.23 -30.56
N ASP A 82 -31.90 -3.58 -31.15
CA ASP A 82 -30.87 -4.44 -30.58
C ASP A 82 -29.84 -3.67 -29.71
N MET A 83 -29.93 -2.34 -29.58
CA MET A 83 -29.02 -1.57 -28.73
C MET A 83 -29.51 -1.53 -27.28
N GLU A 84 -28.66 -1.96 -26.36
CA GLU A 84 -28.92 -1.89 -24.91
C GLU A 84 -27.99 -0.88 -24.27
N LEU A 85 -28.56 0.16 -23.65
CA LEU A 85 -27.85 1.15 -22.87
C LEU A 85 -28.16 0.97 -21.40
N ASN A 86 -27.11 0.98 -20.58
CA ASN A 86 -27.21 0.97 -19.13
C ASN A 86 -27.39 2.39 -18.59
N ILE A 87 -28.24 2.55 -17.60
CA ILE A 87 -28.41 3.81 -16.88
C ILE A 87 -27.78 3.66 -15.50
N ARG A 88 -26.78 4.49 -15.22
CA ARG A 88 -26.00 4.50 -13.99
C ARG A 88 -26.33 5.75 -13.18
N PHE A 89 -26.69 5.61 -11.91
CA PHE A 89 -27.02 6.76 -11.05
C PHE A 89 -25.91 7.02 -10.07
N GLU A 90 -25.33 8.23 -10.13
CA GLU A 90 -24.27 8.71 -9.25
C GLU A 90 -24.78 9.72 -8.21
N LYS A 91 -23.93 10.05 -7.22
CA LYS A 91 -24.14 11.11 -6.21
C LYS A 91 -25.46 11.00 -5.44
N LEU A 92 -25.78 9.78 -4.99
CA LEU A 92 -26.91 9.59 -4.09
C LEU A 92 -26.68 10.38 -2.78
N THR A 93 -27.68 11.17 -2.37
CA THR A 93 -27.59 12.04 -1.19
C THR A 93 -27.40 11.28 0.13
N ASN A 94 -27.89 10.05 0.23
CA ASN A 94 -27.84 9.22 1.43
C ASN A 94 -26.78 8.13 1.32
N ASN A 95 -25.58 8.41 1.86
CA ASN A 95 -24.55 7.40 2.06
C ASN A 95 -24.77 6.65 3.38
N ILE A 96 -24.94 5.33 3.34
CA ILE A 96 -25.28 4.49 4.50
C ILE A 96 -24.09 3.62 4.85
N PRO A 97 -23.56 3.66 6.11
CA PRO A 97 -22.50 2.75 6.54
C PRO A 97 -22.92 1.28 6.36
N LEU A 98 -21.98 0.40 6.01
CA LEU A 98 -22.28 -1.04 5.83
C LEU A 98 -22.87 -1.67 7.10
N SER A 99 -22.48 -1.18 8.27
CA SER A 99 -23.01 -1.58 9.57
C SER A 99 -24.51 -1.33 9.73
N ASP A 100 -25.03 -0.32 9.05
CA ASP A 100 -26.42 0.11 9.17
C ASP A 100 -27.33 -0.41 8.04
N LEU A 101 -26.78 -1.12 7.05
CA LEU A 101 -27.52 -1.78 5.97
C LEU A 101 -28.28 -3.02 6.50
N LEU A 102 -29.38 -2.76 7.19
CA LEU A 102 -30.24 -3.75 7.81
C LEU A 102 -31.45 -4.12 6.92
N SER A 103 -32.27 -5.05 7.41
CA SER A 103 -33.46 -5.55 6.69
C SER A 103 -34.44 -4.49 6.20
N LYS A 104 -34.48 -3.30 6.82
CA LYS A 104 -35.35 -2.19 6.43
C LYS A 104 -35.01 -1.59 5.05
N TYR A 105 -33.78 -1.81 4.59
CA TYR A 105 -33.32 -1.31 3.27
C TYR A 105 -33.37 -2.35 2.15
N ILE A 106 -33.82 -3.58 2.46
CA ILE A 106 -33.94 -4.63 1.42
C ILE A 106 -34.92 -4.18 0.35
N GLY A 107 -34.47 -4.24 -0.90
CA GLY A 107 -35.22 -3.78 -2.08
C GLY A 107 -35.07 -2.28 -2.39
N ASN A 108 -34.38 -1.53 -1.55
CA ASN A 108 -34.14 -0.11 -1.78
C ASN A 108 -32.81 0.11 -2.53
N PHE A 109 -32.73 1.24 -3.20
CA PHE A 109 -31.52 1.76 -3.81
C PHE A 109 -30.68 2.46 -2.74
N VAL A 110 -29.43 2.05 -2.57
CA VAL A 110 -28.55 2.49 -1.48
C VAL A 110 -27.20 2.88 -2.03
N SER A 111 -26.54 3.80 -1.32
CA SER A 111 -25.14 4.15 -1.52
C SER A 111 -24.35 3.79 -0.27
N ALA A 112 -23.16 3.20 -0.43
CA ALA A 112 -22.28 2.83 0.67
C ALA A 112 -20.81 2.94 0.28
N ASP A 113 -19.99 3.46 1.21
CA ASP A 113 -18.55 3.58 1.04
C ASP A 113 -17.84 2.35 1.60
N GLY A 114 -16.78 1.91 0.91
CA GLY A 114 -16.00 0.78 1.35
C GLY A 114 -14.68 0.59 0.62
N ILE A 115 -13.90 -0.36 1.12
CA ILE A 115 -12.65 -0.78 0.50
C ILE A 115 -12.87 -2.16 -0.09
N ILE A 116 -12.51 -2.33 -1.35
CA ILE A 116 -12.57 -3.62 -2.02
C ILE A 116 -11.48 -4.52 -1.44
N ARG A 117 -11.89 -5.63 -0.85
CA ARG A 117 -10.98 -6.62 -0.28
C ARG A 117 -10.64 -7.72 -1.25
N LYS A 118 -11.58 -8.04 -2.13
CA LYS A 118 -11.53 -9.22 -2.96
C LYS A 118 -12.40 -9.04 -4.19
N THR A 119 -11.90 -9.53 -5.33
CA THR A 119 -12.67 -9.72 -6.57
C THR A 119 -12.58 -11.18 -6.98
N ASP A 120 -13.68 -11.74 -7.47
CA ASP A 120 -13.74 -13.11 -7.99
C ASP A 120 -13.50 -13.12 -9.51
N GLU A 121 -13.31 -14.30 -10.08
CA GLU A 121 -13.21 -14.46 -11.54
C GLU A 121 -14.49 -14.06 -12.25
N ILE A 122 -14.33 -13.49 -13.44
CA ILE A 122 -15.45 -13.19 -14.34
C ILE A 122 -16.08 -14.51 -14.81
N ARG A 123 -17.39 -14.61 -14.72
CA ARG A 123 -18.13 -15.79 -15.14
C ARG A 123 -19.37 -15.40 -15.93
N PRO A 124 -19.60 -16.02 -17.10
CA PRO A 124 -20.81 -15.78 -17.85
C PRO A 124 -22.04 -16.36 -17.12
N ARG A 125 -23.10 -15.56 -17.03
CA ARG A 125 -24.41 -15.93 -16.54
C ARG A 125 -25.43 -15.85 -17.68
N ILE A 126 -26.39 -16.75 -17.70
CA ILE A 126 -27.50 -16.64 -18.66
C ILE A 126 -28.42 -15.52 -18.20
N GLU A 127 -28.60 -14.52 -19.04
CA GLU A 127 -29.56 -13.43 -18.86
C GLU A 127 -30.93 -13.82 -19.39
N THR A 128 -30.99 -14.28 -20.65
CA THR A 128 -32.19 -14.79 -21.25
C THR A 128 -31.97 -16.24 -21.67
N ALA A 129 -32.67 -17.16 -21.01
CA ALA A 129 -32.60 -18.57 -21.31
C ALA A 129 -33.61 -18.96 -22.40
N LYS A 130 -33.16 -19.66 -23.44
CA LYS A 130 -34.00 -20.24 -24.44
C LYS A 130 -34.28 -21.69 -24.14
N PHE A 131 -35.54 -22.04 -24.03
CA PHE A 131 -36.03 -23.38 -23.74
C PHE A 131 -36.85 -23.93 -24.90
N GLU A 132 -36.49 -25.11 -25.36
CA GLU A 132 -37.25 -25.87 -26.35
C GLU A 132 -38.23 -26.80 -25.64
N CYS A 133 -39.52 -26.71 -25.99
CA CYS A 133 -40.51 -27.66 -25.51
C CYS A 133 -40.27 -29.04 -26.15
N ARG A 134 -40.06 -30.08 -25.36
CA ARG A 134 -39.83 -31.45 -25.87
C ARG A 134 -41.00 -32.06 -26.59
N SER A 135 -42.21 -31.52 -26.44
CA SER A 135 -43.43 -32.06 -27.05
C SER A 135 -43.77 -31.41 -28.40
N CYS A 136 -43.55 -30.11 -28.58
CA CYS A 136 -43.92 -29.38 -29.80
C CYS A 136 -42.79 -28.61 -30.45
N MET A 137 -41.56 -28.71 -29.93
CA MET A 137 -40.33 -28.03 -30.40
C MET A 137 -40.41 -26.49 -30.40
N ARG A 138 -41.38 -25.91 -29.72
CA ARG A 138 -41.49 -24.46 -29.61
C ARG A 138 -40.38 -23.92 -28.65
N ILE A 139 -39.77 -22.81 -29.06
CA ILE A 139 -38.77 -22.10 -28.25
C ILE A 139 -39.50 -21.09 -27.37
N HIS A 140 -39.15 -21.05 -26.10
CA HIS A 140 -39.62 -20.11 -25.11
C HIS A 140 -38.40 -19.34 -24.56
N GLU A 141 -38.48 -18.04 -24.54
CA GLU A 141 -37.50 -17.16 -23.92
C GLU A 141 -37.95 -16.81 -22.50
N VAL A 142 -37.07 -16.99 -21.53
CA VAL A 142 -37.35 -16.71 -20.12
C VAL A 142 -36.20 -15.88 -19.58
N GLU A 143 -36.51 -14.64 -19.20
CA GLU A 143 -35.56 -13.78 -18.48
C GLU A 143 -35.16 -14.42 -17.14
N GLN A 144 -33.88 -14.52 -16.88
CA GLN A 144 -33.35 -15.09 -15.67
C GLN A 144 -32.99 -13.96 -14.71
N HIS A 145 -33.61 -13.96 -13.54
CA HIS A 145 -33.25 -13.01 -12.49
C HIS A 145 -32.03 -13.48 -11.73
N SER A 146 -31.28 -12.57 -11.13
CA SER A 146 -30.07 -12.85 -10.35
C SER A 146 -30.32 -13.94 -9.29
N GLY A 147 -29.80 -15.14 -9.51
CA GLY A 147 -29.92 -16.30 -8.62
C GLY A 147 -29.15 -17.51 -9.15
N ASN A 148 -28.83 -18.46 -8.27
CA ASN A 148 -28.03 -19.65 -8.60
C ASN A 148 -28.79 -20.73 -9.38
N HIS A 149 -30.07 -20.56 -9.65
CA HIS A 149 -30.91 -21.54 -10.33
C HIS A 149 -31.57 -20.95 -11.59
N ILE A 150 -31.39 -21.66 -12.69
CA ILE A 150 -32.09 -21.36 -13.95
C ILE A 150 -33.58 -21.69 -13.77
N THR A 151 -34.43 -20.70 -14.03
CA THR A 151 -35.89 -20.84 -13.92
C THR A 151 -36.46 -21.38 -15.23
N ASP A 152 -37.05 -22.56 -15.17
CA ASP A 152 -37.74 -23.19 -16.32
C ASP A 152 -39.13 -22.59 -16.53
N PRO A 153 -39.62 -22.55 -17.77
CA PRO A 153 -41.04 -22.20 -18.03
C PRO A 153 -41.98 -23.18 -17.34
N SER A 154 -43.03 -22.69 -16.70
CA SER A 154 -43.99 -23.54 -15.99
C SER A 154 -44.86 -24.41 -16.92
N LEU A 155 -45.20 -23.87 -18.09
CA LEU A 155 -46.07 -24.49 -19.11
C LEU A 155 -45.69 -23.97 -20.49
N CYS A 156 -45.77 -24.87 -21.49
CA CYS A 156 -45.69 -24.45 -22.89
C CYS A 156 -46.96 -23.72 -23.32
N SER A 157 -46.81 -22.54 -23.91
CA SER A 157 -47.92 -21.70 -24.35
C SER A 157 -48.74 -22.34 -25.49
N GLU A 158 -48.19 -23.29 -26.24
CA GLU A 158 -48.81 -23.93 -27.38
C GLU A 158 -49.46 -25.27 -27.02
N CYS A 159 -48.71 -26.17 -26.39
CA CYS A 159 -49.14 -27.56 -26.16
C CYS A 159 -49.46 -27.88 -24.70
N GLY A 160 -49.23 -26.96 -23.76
CA GLY A 160 -49.39 -27.17 -22.32
C GLY A 160 -48.37 -28.15 -21.69
N GLY A 161 -47.37 -28.58 -22.45
CA GLY A 161 -46.32 -29.47 -21.96
C GLY A 161 -45.48 -28.82 -20.85
N ARG A 162 -44.88 -29.64 -19.94
CA ARG A 162 -44.07 -29.19 -18.80
C ARG A 162 -42.61 -29.62 -18.93
N SER A 163 -42.21 -30.24 -20.03
CA SER A 163 -40.86 -30.74 -20.21
C SER A 163 -40.13 -29.87 -21.21
N PHE A 164 -39.07 -29.22 -20.74
CA PHE A 164 -38.27 -28.29 -21.52
C PHE A 164 -36.82 -28.76 -21.59
N ARG A 165 -36.10 -28.32 -22.62
CA ARG A 165 -34.68 -28.47 -22.81
C ARG A 165 -34.05 -27.10 -22.94
N LEU A 166 -33.08 -26.80 -22.10
CA LEU A 166 -32.29 -25.56 -22.20
C LEU A 166 -31.41 -25.61 -23.47
N LEU A 167 -31.48 -24.59 -24.30
CA LEU A 167 -30.63 -24.39 -25.47
C LEU A 167 -29.51 -23.43 -25.07
N GLN A 168 -28.41 -23.98 -24.53
CA GLN A 168 -27.31 -23.20 -24.02
C GLN A 168 -26.65 -22.31 -25.09
N GLU A 169 -26.44 -22.86 -26.30
CA GLU A 169 -25.78 -22.15 -27.40
C GLU A 169 -26.61 -21.00 -27.99
N GLU A 170 -27.93 -21.03 -27.82
CA GLU A 170 -28.84 -19.99 -28.32
C GLU A 170 -29.28 -18.99 -27.24
N SER A 171 -28.93 -19.23 -25.98
CA SER A 171 -29.23 -18.38 -24.84
C SER A 171 -28.33 -17.15 -24.84
N ILE A 172 -28.82 -16.03 -24.30
CA ILE A 172 -28.07 -14.78 -24.18
C ILE A 172 -27.32 -14.81 -22.85
N TYR A 173 -26.03 -14.51 -22.90
CA TYR A 173 -25.15 -14.48 -21.73
C TYR A 173 -24.72 -13.04 -21.41
N ILE A 174 -24.55 -12.77 -20.14
CA ILE A 174 -23.97 -11.54 -19.61
C ILE A 174 -22.81 -11.90 -18.68
N ASP A 175 -21.74 -11.13 -18.73
CA ASP A 175 -20.61 -11.33 -17.83
C ASP A 175 -20.95 -10.82 -16.45
N THR A 176 -20.58 -11.61 -15.43
CA THR A 176 -20.81 -11.27 -14.03
C THR A 176 -19.54 -11.46 -13.22
N GLN A 177 -19.33 -10.60 -12.26
CA GLN A 177 -18.23 -10.68 -11.30
C GLN A 177 -18.72 -10.40 -9.89
N ASN A 178 -18.24 -11.14 -8.91
CA ASN A 178 -18.49 -10.85 -7.51
C ASN A 178 -17.29 -10.13 -6.90
N ALA A 179 -17.57 -9.18 -6.03
CA ALA A 179 -16.55 -8.51 -5.24
C ALA A 179 -16.97 -8.47 -3.75
N ARG A 180 -16.01 -8.32 -2.85
CA ARG A 180 -16.28 -8.10 -1.43
C ARG A 180 -15.75 -6.75 -1.01
N MET A 181 -16.64 -5.93 -0.51
CA MET A 181 -16.37 -4.63 0.07
C MET A 181 -16.39 -4.70 1.57
N GLN A 182 -15.46 -4.04 2.25
CA GLN A 182 -15.36 -3.91 3.68
C GLN A 182 -15.50 -2.45 4.10
N GLU A 183 -16.14 -2.23 5.24
CA GLU A 183 -16.27 -0.91 5.86
C GLU A 183 -14.91 -0.29 6.17
N PRO A 184 -14.67 1.00 5.84
CA PRO A 184 -13.42 1.68 6.15
C PRO A 184 -13.19 1.73 7.65
N LEU A 185 -11.94 1.46 8.10
CA LEU A 185 -11.59 1.43 9.52
C LEU A 185 -11.75 2.80 10.19
N GLU A 186 -11.73 3.87 9.41
CA GLU A 186 -11.89 5.26 9.86
C GLU A 186 -13.30 5.55 10.41
N ASN A 187 -14.30 4.82 9.93
CA ASN A 187 -15.71 4.98 10.32
C ASN A 187 -16.10 4.11 11.52
N LEU A 188 -15.22 3.24 12.01
CA LEU A 188 -15.51 2.33 13.10
C LEU A 188 -15.36 3.01 14.46
N SER A 189 -16.44 3.09 15.21
CA SER A 189 -16.40 3.46 16.62
C SER A 189 -15.72 2.36 17.44
N GLY A 190 -14.66 2.70 18.17
CA GLY A 190 -13.72 1.84 18.88
C GLY A 190 -14.19 0.44 19.27
N GLY A 191 -13.62 -0.58 18.61
CA GLY A 191 -13.74 -1.99 19.00
C GLY A 191 -14.76 -2.84 18.24
N THR A 192 -15.47 -2.29 17.24
CA THR A 192 -16.38 -3.07 16.38
C THR A 192 -15.61 -3.72 15.24
N GLU A 193 -15.93 -4.98 14.91
CA GLU A 193 -15.40 -5.64 13.74
C GLU A 193 -15.97 -5.01 12.45
N PRO A 194 -15.13 -4.70 11.44
CA PRO A 194 -15.60 -4.14 10.18
C PRO A 194 -16.51 -5.13 9.45
N LYS A 195 -17.69 -4.66 9.05
CA LYS A 195 -18.62 -5.49 8.26
C LYS A 195 -18.17 -5.60 6.82
N GLN A 196 -18.50 -6.74 6.23
CA GLN A 196 -18.26 -7.01 4.81
C GLN A 196 -19.59 -7.18 4.08
N MET A 197 -19.64 -6.69 2.83
CA MET A 197 -20.77 -6.79 1.94
C MET A 197 -20.35 -7.45 0.63
N LEU A 198 -21.16 -8.36 0.12
CA LEU A 198 -21.00 -8.93 -1.21
C LEU A 198 -21.55 -7.95 -2.25
N LEU A 199 -20.80 -7.71 -3.30
CA LEU A 199 -21.17 -6.94 -4.47
C LEU A 199 -21.34 -7.88 -5.65
N VAL A 200 -22.35 -7.64 -6.47
CA VAL A 200 -22.58 -8.34 -7.75
C VAL A 200 -22.52 -7.31 -8.86
N LEU A 201 -21.54 -7.47 -9.73
CA LEU A 201 -21.22 -6.63 -10.88
C LEU A 201 -21.66 -7.34 -12.16
N GLU A 202 -22.23 -6.63 -13.10
CA GLU A 202 -22.66 -7.19 -14.39
C GLU A 202 -22.33 -6.23 -15.54
N ASP A 203 -22.13 -6.81 -16.73
CA ASP A 203 -21.86 -6.12 -17.99
C ASP A 203 -20.58 -5.25 -17.94
N ASP A 204 -20.69 -3.96 -18.20
CA ASP A 204 -19.60 -2.97 -18.26
C ASP A 204 -18.95 -2.66 -16.91
N LEU A 205 -19.56 -3.05 -15.78
CA LEU A 205 -18.97 -2.90 -14.46
C LEU A 205 -17.99 -4.02 -14.09
N VAL A 206 -17.87 -5.03 -14.94
CA VAL A 206 -16.96 -6.17 -14.73
C VAL A 206 -15.54 -5.71 -14.97
N ASP A 207 -14.61 -6.16 -14.08
CA ASP A 207 -13.16 -5.83 -14.11
C ASP A 207 -12.80 -4.38 -13.78
N GLU A 208 -13.76 -3.54 -13.35
CA GLU A 208 -13.49 -2.17 -12.94
C GLU A 208 -12.91 -2.07 -11.52
N LEU A 209 -13.10 -3.11 -10.68
CA LEU A 209 -12.70 -3.10 -9.28
C LEU A 209 -11.44 -3.91 -9.03
N ASN A 210 -10.46 -3.28 -8.39
CA ASN A 210 -9.25 -3.97 -7.90
C ASN A 210 -9.25 -4.10 -6.37
N PRO A 211 -8.68 -5.19 -5.82
CA PRO A 211 -8.45 -5.29 -4.39
C PRO A 211 -7.60 -4.11 -3.89
N GLY A 212 -8.11 -3.38 -2.90
CA GLY A 212 -7.47 -2.19 -2.35
C GLY A 212 -8.19 -0.89 -2.68
N ASP A 213 -9.01 -0.86 -3.74
CA ASP A 213 -9.72 0.35 -4.15
C ASP A 213 -10.72 0.80 -3.07
N LYS A 214 -10.72 2.08 -2.77
CA LYS A 214 -11.77 2.73 -1.98
C LYS A 214 -12.85 3.23 -2.94
N VAL A 215 -14.06 2.75 -2.74
CA VAL A 215 -15.15 3.06 -3.68
C VAL A 215 -16.44 3.37 -2.94
N ARG A 216 -17.24 4.23 -3.56
CA ARG A 216 -18.65 4.37 -3.26
C ARG A 216 -19.44 3.53 -4.23
N ILE A 217 -20.20 2.60 -3.70
CA ILE A 217 -21.04 1.71 -4.48
C ILE A 217 -22.48 2.15 -4.35
N THR A 218 -23.09 2.41 -5.49
CA THR A 218 -24.53 2.68 -5.57
C THR A 218 -25.23 1.49 -6.22
N GLY A 219 -26.29 1.00 -5.60
CA GLY A 219 -27.01 -0.17 -6.12
C GLY A 219 -28.19 -0.60 -5.28
N THR A 220 -28.84 -1.67 -5.69
CA THR A 220 -30.02 -2.23 -5.00
C THR A 220 -29.60 -3.24 -3.95
N LEU A 221 -30.01 -3.06 -2.71
CA LEU A 221 -29.80 -4.05 -1.65
C LEU A 221 -30.75 -5.24 -1.83
N LYS A 222 -30.20 -6.40 -2.17
CA LYS A 222 -30.93 -7.65 -2.39
C LYS A 222 -30.49 -8.73 -1.40
N THR A 223 -31.22 -9.85 -1.37
CA THR A 223 -30.92 -11.00 -0.50
C THR A 223 -30.92 -12.29 -1.28
N PHE A 224 -30.05 -13.20 -0.94
CA PHE A 224 -30.08 -14.58 -1.41
C PHE A 224 -30.16 -15.56 -0.25
N ARG A 225 -30.79 -16.71 -0.49
CA ARG A 225 -30.93 -17.76 0.52
C ARG A 225 -29.67 -18.63 0.55
N GLU A 226 -29.11 -18.79 1.73
CA GLU A 226 -27.99 -19.70 1.94
C GLU A 226 -28.51 -21.15 2.02
N GLU A 227 -28.04 -22.01 1.14
CA GLU A 227 -28.60 -23.38 0.97
C GLU A 227 -28.52 -24.24 2.22
N ARG A 228 -27.46 -24.08 3.05
CA ARG A 228 -27.21 -24.91 4.24
C ARG A 228 -27.84 -24.43 5.51
N SER A 229 -28.02 -23.12 5.69
CA SER A 229 -28.48 -22.54 6.96
C SER A 229 -29.93 -22.08 6.95
N GLY A 230 -30.54 -21.93 5.74
CA GLY A 230 -31.88 -21.34 5.57
C GLY A 230 -31.93 -19.85 5.90
N LYS A 231 -30.82 -19.23 6.24
CA LYS A 231 -30.71 -17.79 6.48
C LYS A 231 -30.54 -17.04 5.16
N PHE A 232 -30.84 -15.74 5.18
CA PHE A 232 -30.65 -14.87 4.04
C PHE A 232 -29.39 -14.02 4.27
N LYS A 233 -28.57 -13.90 3.23
CA LYS A 233 -27.43 -12.97 3.20
C LYS A 233 -27.77 -11.79 2.31
N ASN A 234 -27.35 -10.60 2.73
CA ASN A 234 -27.49 -9.38 1.97
C ASN A 234 -26.35 -9.24 0.96
N TYR A 235 -26.67 -8.68 -0.20
CA TYR A 235 -25.69 -8.26 -1.20
C TYR A 235 -26.20 -6.99 -1.90
N ILE A 236 -25.28 -6.21 -2.45
CA ILE A 236 -25.63 -5.06 -3.28
C ILE A 236 -25.50 -5.48 -4.74
N TYR A 237 -26.59 -5.38 -5.48
CA TYR A 237 -26.59 -5.46 -6.94
C TYR A 237 -26.17 -4.09 -7.46
N VAL A 238 -24.94 -3.99 -7.96
CA VAL A 238 -24.27 -2.72 -8.25
C VAL A 238 -24.88 -2.08 -9.50
N ASN A 239 -25.20 -0.81 -9.41
CA ASN A 239 -25.61 0.02 -10.52
C ASN A 239 -24.51 0.98 -10.96
N HIS A 240 -23.77 1.58 -10.01
CA HIS A 240 -22.68 2.52 -10.31
C HIS A 240 -21.53 2.37 -9.31
N ILE A 241 -20.32 2.57 -9.80
CA ILE A 241 -19.07 2.56 -9.03
C ILE A 241 -18.48 3.95 -9.13
N GLU A 242 -18.34 4.63 -8.00
CA GLU A 242 -17.64 5.89 -7.89
C GLU A 242 -16.35 5.64 -7.12
N PRO A 243 -15.17 5.82 -7.73
CA PRO A 243 -13.92 5.72 -7.01
C PRO A 243 -13.86 6.78 -5.91
N LEU A 244 -13.78 6.35 -4.64
CA LEU A 244 -13.53 7.23 -3.50
C LEU A 244 -12.03 7.40 -3.24
N GLU A 245 -11.22 6.66 -3.97
CA GLU A 245 -9.85 7.04 -4.12
C GLU A 245 -9.81 8.32 -4.92
N GLN A 246 -9.96 9.35 -4.14
CA GLN A 246 -9.17 10.50 -4.41
C GLN A 246 -7.75 9.95 -4.62
N GLU A 247 -7.33 9.80 -5.84
CA GLU A 247 -5.95 10.07 -6.20
C GLU A 247 -5.57 11.25 -5.33
N PHE A 248 -4.31 11.46 -5.00
CA PHE A 248 -3.87 12.67 -4.28
C PHE A 248 -4.52 13.98 -4.80
N GLU A 249 -5.36 13.87 -5.80
CA GLU A 249 -6.00 14.88 -6.63
C GLU A 249 -7.24 15.50 -6.00
N GLU A 250 -7.92 14.86 -5.03
CA GLU A 250 -9.23 15.32 -4.56
C GLU A 250 -9.41 15.46 -3.04
N LEU A 251 -8.33 15.80 -2.32
CA LEU A 251 -8.58 16.66 -1.18
C LEU A 251 -9.11 17.95 -1.78
N GLU A 252 -10.41 18.23 -1.61
CA GLU A 252 -11.00 19.52 -1.98
C GLU A 252 -10.20 20.61 -1.28
N LEU A 253 -9.18 21.09 -1.99
CA LEU A 253 -8.40 22.23 -1.58
C LEU A 253 -9.29 23.43 -1.89
N SER A 254 -9.85 24.04 -0.86
CA SER A 254 -10.50 25.32 -1.05
C SER A 254 -9.45 26.34 -1.51
N GLU A 255 -9.87 27.36 -2.26
CA GLU A 255 -8.98 28.46 -2.66
C GLU A 255 -8.27 29.09 -1.44
N GLU A 256 -8.95 29.13 -0.28
CA GLU A 256 -8.36 29.58 0.98
C GLU A 256 -7.25 28.66 1.52
N ASP A 257 -7.36 27.34 1.31
CA ASP A 257 -6.34 26.39 1.72
C ASP A 257 -5.11 26.50 0.82
N GLU A 258 -5.29 26.67 -0.49
CA GLU A 258 -4.19 26.91 -1.44
C GLU A 258 -3.43 28.19 -1.12
N GLU A 259 -4.13 29.29 -0.82
CA GLU A 259 -3.48 30.52 -0.40
C GLU A 259 -2.64 30.33 0.86
N LYS A 260 -3.16 29.66 1.88
CA LYS A 260 -2.43 29.33 3.12
C LYS A 260 -1.21 28.44 2.86
N ILE A 261 -1.34 27.43 1.99
CA ILE A 261 -0.25 26.53 1.61
C ILE A 261 0.87 27.31 0.91
N LEU A 262 0.52 28.17 -0.04
CA LEU A 262 1.48 29.03 -0.74
C LEU A 262 2.13 30.07 0.17
N GLU A 263 1.39 30.60 1.15
CA GLU A 263 1.95 31.51 2.16
C GLU A 263 2.96 30.77 3.05
N LEU A 264 2.61 29.58 3.55
CA LEU A 264 3.49 28.76 4.37
C LEU A 264 4.76 28.34 3.62
N SER A 265 4.68 28.05 2.33
CA SER A 265 5.85 27.65 1.53
C SER A 265 6.92 28.74 1.41
N ARG A 266 6.52 30.02 1.53
CA ARG A 266 7.43 31.17 1.48
C ARG A 266 8.18 31.44 2.80
N ASP A 267 7.79 30.75 3.88
CA ASP A 267 8.46 30.90 5.17
C ASP A 267 9.85 30.27 5.14
N PRO A 268 10.93 31.02 5.44
CA PRO A 268 12.28 30.47 5.51
C PRO A 268 12.44 29.32 6.50
N HIS A 269 11.56 29.23 7.51
CA HIS A 269 11.58 28.24 8.58
C HIS A 269 10.58 27.09 8.34
N ILE A 270 10.02 26.96 7.13
CA ILE A 270 8.99 25.95 6.83
C ILE A 270 9.47 24.51 7.16
N HIS A 271 10.72 24.18 6.89
CA HIS A 271 11.31 22.89 7.25
C HIS A 271 11.19 22.60 8.74
N ASP A 272 11.60 23.57 9.58
CA ASP A 272 11.57 23.41 11.03
C ASP A 272 10.13 23.29 11.55
N LYS A 273 9.20 24.07 11.00
CA LYS A 273 7.78 24.00 11.33
C LYS A 273 7.19 22.62 10.98
N ILE A 274 7.46 22.09 9.80
CA ILE A 274 6.96 20.77 9.38
C ILE A 274 7.60 19.65 10.24
N ILE A 275 8.92 19.72 10.50
CA ILE A 275 9.62 18.75 11.36
C ILE A 275 9.03 18.75 12.78
N ASN A 276 8.77 19.95 13.35
CA ASN A 276 8.16 20.08 14.68
C ASN A 276 6.72 19.57 14.72
N SER A 277 5.95 19.81 13.66
CA SER A 277 4.58 19.33 13.51
C SER A 277 4.49 17.82 13.22
N THR A 278 5.62 17.18 12.89
CA THR A 278 5.70 15.72 12.75
C THR A 278 5.85 15.07 14.11
N ALA A 279 4.84 14.34 14.57
CA ALA A 279 4.77 13.68 15.88
C ALA A 279 5.10 14.61 17.07
N PRO A 280 4.38 15.71 17.29
CA PRO A 280 4.68 16.74 18.28
C PRO A 280 4.61 16.21 19.73
N SER A 281 3.82 15.15 19.98
CA SER A 281 3.75 14.46 21.27
C SER A 281 5.05 13.81 21.71
N ILE A 282 5.99 13.59 20.77
CA ILE A 282 7.28 12.96 21.03
C ILE A 282 8.36 14.02 21.04
N LYS A 283 9.04 14.19 22.17
CA LYS A 283 10.15 15.12 22.33
C LYS A 283 11.45 14.53 21.80
N GLY A 284 12.25 15.32 21.06
CA GLY A 284 13.56 14.90 20.55
C GLY A 284 13.49 14.20 19.20
N HIS A 285 14.52 13.40 18.88
CA HIS A 285 14.66 12.61 17.64
C HIS A 285 14.50 13.42 16.35
N ARG A 286 15.07 14.63 16.31
CA ARG A 286 14.94 15.57 15.18
C ARG A 286 15.31 14.93 13.84
N ASP A 287 16.41 14.17 13.78
CA ASP A 287 16.86 13.51 12.55
C ASP A 287 15.82 12.52 12.02
N VAL A 288 15.16 11.77 12.92
CA VAL A 288 14.09 10.83 12.58
C VAL A 288 12.85 11.56 12.07
N LYS A 289 12.47 12.65 12.74
CA LYS A 289 11.32 13.49 12.33
C LYS A 289 11.57 14.17 10.98
N GLU A 290 12.81 14.66 10.74
CA GLU A 290 13.23 15.21 9.46
C GLU A 290 13.13 14.18 8.34
N ALA A 291 13.63 12.96 8.57
CA ALA A 291 13.54 11.87 7.60
C ALA A 291 12.09 11.48 7.29
N ILE A 292 11.23 11.39 8.31
CA ILE A 292 9.81 11.08 8.15
C ILE A 292 9.10 12.21 7.39
N ALA A 293 9.39 13.46 7.71
CA ALA A 293 8.85 14.60 6.98
C ALA A 293 9.20 14.48 5.49
N LEU A 294 10.48 14.25 5.16
CA LEU A 294 10.91 14.06 3.77
C LEU A 294 10.26 12.82 3.11
N GLN A 295 10.07 11.73 3.86
CA GLN A 295 9.36 10.54 3.36
C GLN A 295 7.91 10.85 2.98
N LEU A 296 7.22 11.67 3.76
CA LEU A 296 5.83 12.06 3.49
C LEU A 296 5.69 12.86 2.18
N PHE A 297 6.69 13.67 1.83
CA PHE A 297 6.71 14.39 0.56
C PHE A 297 7.18 13.49 -0.60
N GLY A 298 8.16 12.62 -0.36
CA GLY A 298 8.74 11.72 -1.34
C GLY A 298 9.54 12.42 -2.44
N GLY A 299 10.31 11.64 -3.20
CA GLY A 299 10.99 12.10 -4.41
C GLY A 299 10.07 12.15 -5.63
N THR A 300 10.64 12.42 -6.80
CA THR A 300 9.92 12.46 -8.07
C THR A 300 9.99 11.09 -8.74
N VAL A 301 8.84 10.57 -9.15
CA VAL A 301 8.78 9.36 -9.98
C VAL A 301 9.12 9.75 -11.41
N GLN A 302 10.09 9.09 -12.01
CA GLN A 302 10.50 9.33 -13.40
C GLN A 302 10.38 8.03 -14.19
N GLN A 303 9.92 8.14 -15.41
CA GLN A 303 9.92 7.03 -16.36
C GLN A 303 10.95 7.34 -17.45
N LEU A 304 11.95 6.49 -17.56
CA LEU A 304 13.01 6.63 -18.57
C LEU A 304 12.50 6.19 -19.95
N GLU A 305 13.18 6.60 -21.02
CA GLU A 305 12.83 6.26 -22.40
C GLU A 305 12.88 4.75 -22.68
N ASP A 306 13.66 3.99 -21.91
CA ASP A 306 13.76 2.53 -22.01
C ASP A 306 12.62 1.79 -21.27
N GLY A 307 11.66 2.52 -20.69
CA GLY A 307 10.56 2.00 -19.91
C GLY A 307 10.90 1.73 -18.43
N THR A 308 12.16 1.95 -18.02
CA THR A 308 12.56 1.79 -16.60
C THR A 308 11.94 2.89 -15.77
N ARG A 309 11.30 2.49 -14.66
CA ARG A 309 10.72 3.42 -13.69
C ARG A 309 11.69 3.67 -12.53
N LEU A 310 12.06 4.93 -12.34
CA LEU A 310 12.77 5.37 -11.14
C LEU A 310 11.76 5.70 -10.04
N ARG A 311 11.90 5.05 -8.90
CA ARG A 311 11.00 5.25 -7.76
C ARG A 311 11.26 6.57 -7.04
N GLY A 312 10.21 7.24 -6.60
CA GLY A 312 10.29 8.40 -5.69
C GLY A 312 10.11 8.03 -4.22
N ASP A 313 9.72 6.78 -3.93
CA ASP A 313 9.40 6.32 -2.59
C ASP A 313 10.65 6.14 -1.73
N LEU A 314 10.57 6.57 -0.45
CA LEU A 314 11.61 6.46 0.55
C LEU A 314 11.23 5.42 1.60
N HIS A 315 12.16 4.51 1.91
CA HIS A 315 11.97 3.49 2.93
C HIS A 315 12.82 3.81 4.16
N ILE A 316 12.19 3.89 5.33
CA ILE A 316 12.84 4.25 6.60
C ILE A 316 12.64 3.12 7.61
N LEU A 317 13.72 2.71 8.25
CA LEU A 317 13.70 1.76 9.36
C LEU A 317 14.14 2.44 10.66
N ILE A 318 13.34 2.32 11.69
CA ILE A 318 13.65 2.79 13.04
C ILE A 318 13.91 1.58 13.92
N VAL A 319 15.14 1.43 14.40
CA VAL A 319 15.52 0.38 15.34
C VAL A 319 15.82 1.01 16.69
N GLY A 320 15.27 0.46 17.74
CA GLY A 320 15.56 1.04 19.06
C GLY A 320 14.97 0.24 20.22
N ASP A 321 15.40 0.61 21.42
CA ASP A 321 14.97 -0.04 22.65
C ASP A 321 13.44 0.04 22.84
N PRO A 322 12.82 -0.91 23.53
CA PRO A 322 11.38 -0.84 23.83
C PRO A 322 11.06 0.38 24.72
N GLY A 323 9.92 1.02 24.48
CA GLY A 323 9.47 2.16 25.28
C GLY A 323 9.82 3.55 24.78
N ILE A 324 10.65 3.70 23.74
CA ILE A 324 11.11 5.01 23.19
C ILE A 324 10.03 5.73 22.34
N GLY A 325 8.85 5.17 22.19
CA GLY A 325 7.74 5.80 21.43
C GLY A 325 7.71 5.50 19.93
N LYS A 326 8.48 4.50 19.42
CA LYS A 326 8.46 4.11 18.00
C LYS A 326 7.06 3.88 17.44
N SER A 327 6.27 3.04 18.09
CA SER A 327 4.90 2.74 17.70
C SER A 327 3.98 3.97 17.68
N GLN A 328 4.23 4.94 18.58
CA GLN A 328 3.48 6.20 18.58
C GLN A 328 3.84 7.09 17.40
N ILE A 329 5.12 7.13 17.00
CA ILE A 329 5.56 7.83 15.78
C ILE A 329 4.84 7.22 14.57
N LEU A 330 4.88 5.89 14.41
CA LEU A 330 4.23 5.22 13.30
C LEU A 330 2.71 5.49 13.24
N LYS A 331 2.04 5.40 14.39
CA LYS A 331 0.60 5.71 14.50
C LYS A 331 0.27 7.16 14.16
N TYR A 332 1.13 8.10 14.54
CA TYR A 332 0.94 9.50 14.18
C TYR A 332 1.11 9.72 12.67
N VAL A 333 2.17 9.14 12.10
CA VAL A 333 2.44 9.24 10.67
C VAL A 333 1.31 8.61 9.86
N SER A 334 0.77 7.47 10.31
CA SER A 334 -0.36 6.83 9.62
C SER A 334 -1.65 7.66 9.65
N LYS A 335 -1.80 8.59 10.60
CA LYS A 335 -2.92 9.54 10.62
C LYS A 335 -2.65 10.79 9.79
N LEU A 336 -1.37 11.21 9.74
CA LEU A 336 -0.96 12.42 9.03
C LEU A 336 -0.87 12.20 7.52
N ALA A 337 -0.36 11.05 7.08
CA ALA A 337 -0.22 10.77 5.66
C ALA A 337 -1.59 10.73 4.97
N PRO A 338 -1.74 11.33 3.78
CA PRO A 338 -3.00 11.35 3.03
C PRO A 338 -3.56 9.95 2.81
N ARG A 339 -2.72 9.01 2.36
CA ARG A 339 -3.03 7.58 2.21
C ARG A 339 -2.04 6.78 3.04
N SER A 340 -2.53 5.98 3.97
CA SER A 340 -1.67 5.22 4.87
C SER A 340 -2.32 3.95 5.40
N VAL A 341 -1.50 2.91 5.53
CA VAL A 341 -1.88 1.66 6.18
C VAL A 341 -0.96 1.39 7.36
N TYR A 342 -1.52 1.14 8.55
CA TYR A 342 -0.77 0.72 9.73
C TYR A 342 -0.95 -0.78 9.97
N THR A 343 0.16 -1.49 10.12
CA THR A 343 0.16 -2.93 10.39
C THR A 343 1.25 -3.32 11.39
N SER A 344 1.13 -4.51 11.98
CA SER A 344 2.15 -5.07 12.86
C SER A 344 2.69 -6.38 12.28
N GLY A 345 4.00 -6.56 12.31
CA GLY A 345 4.65 -7.80 11.84
C GLY A 345 4.20 -9.08 12.54
N LYS A 346 3.63 -8.98 13.75
CA LYS A 346 3.14 -10.13 14.53
C LYS A 346 1.67 -10.50 14.26
N GLY A 347 0.84 -9.55 13.83
CA GLY A 347 -0.63 -9.64 13.86
C GLY A 347 -1.31 -9.81 12.52
N THR A 348 -0.59 -9.91 11.42
CA THR A 348 -1.17 -10.06 10.08
C THR A 348 -1.74 -11.47 9.93
N SER A 349 -3.07 -11.60 10.07
CA SER A 349 -3.81 -12.84 9.79
C SER A 349 -4.25 -12.87 8.33
N GLY A 350 -4.18 -14.05 7.70
CA GLY A 350 -4.71 -14.28 6.35
C GLY A 350 -3.84 -13.72 5.24
N ALA A 351 -4.11 -12.51 4.77
CA ALA A 351 -3.39 -11.91 3.65
C ALA A 351 -1.98 -11.43 3.99
N GLY A 352 -1.63 -11.28 5.27
CA GLY A 352 -0.30 -10.84 5.68
C GLY A 352 0.03 -9.43 5.22
N LEU A 353 1.29 -9.21 4.86
CA LEU A 353 1.77 -7.94 4.29
C LEU A 353 1.49 -7.82 2.80
N THR A 354 1.37 -8.93 2.09
CA THR A 354 1.30 -8.92 0.61
C THR A 354 -0.06 -9.29 0.06
N ALA A 355 -0.37 -10.57 -0.05
CA ALA A 355 -1.71 -11.07 -0.31
C ALA A 355 -1.81 -12.57 -0.03
N ALA A 356 -3.03 -13.04 0.26
CA ALA A 356 -3.33 -14.45 0.48
C ALA A 356 -4.34 -14.96 -0.53
N ALA A 357 -4.17 -16.23 -0.94
CA ALA A 357 -5.23 -16.95 -1.62
C ALA A 357 -6.17 -17.54 -0.55
N VAL A 358 -7.42 -17.11 -0.57
CA VAL A 358 -8.47 -17.54 0.35
C VAL A 358 -9.53 -18.32 -0.41
N ARG A 359 -10.03 -19.42 0.16
CA ARG A 359 -11.10 -20.20 -0.45
C ARG A 359 -12.43 -19.52 -0.19
N ASP A 360 -13.16 -19.27 -1.27
CA ASP A 360 -14.48 -18.64 -1.18
C ASP A 360 -15.57 -19.61 -0.71
N GLU A 361 -16.64 -19.08 -0.14
CA GLU A 361 -17.82 -19.87 0.27
C GLU A 361 -18.52 -20.51 -0.93
N LEU A 362 -18.35 -19.94 -2.12
CA LEU A 362 -18.84 -20.50 -3.40
C LEU A 362 -17.90 -21.53 -4.02
N GLY A 363 -16.78 -21.90 -3.35
CA GLY A 363 -15.87 -22.96 -3.74
C GLY A 363 -14.72 -22.55 -4.66
N GLY A 364 -14.61 -21.27 -5.03
CA GLY A 364 -13.50 -20.70 -5.80
C GLY A 364 -12.32 -20.29 -4.90
N TRP A 365 -11.18 -20.00 -5.52
CA TRP A 365 -10.04 -19.34 -4.87
C TRP A 365 -10.03 -17.87 -5.28
N SER A 366 -9.68 -16.98 -4.37
CA SER A 366 -9.55 -15.56 -4.64
C SER A 366 -8.39 -14.95 -3.88
N LEU A 367 -7.93 -13.78 -4.32
CA LEU A 367 -6.86 -13.04 -3.67
C LEU A 367 -7.43 -12.02 -2.68
N GLU A 368 -6.91 -12.05 -1.46
CA GLU A 368 -7.15 -11.03 -0.44
C GLU A 368 -5.90 -10.14 -0.35
N ALA A 369 -6.07 -8.83 -0.58
CA ALA A 369 -4.97 -7.86 -0.57
C ALA A 369 -4.41 -7.66 0.84
N GLY A 370 -3.09 -7.67 0.97
CA GLY A 370 -2.38 -7.35 2.20
C GLY A 370 -2.02 -5.88 2.33
N ALA A 371 -1.35 -5.53 3.46
CA ALA A 371 -1.08 -4.15 3.83
C ALA A 371 -0.27 -3.36 2.79
N LEU A 372 0.69 -3.98 2.09
CA LEU A 372 1.51 -3.31 1.07
C LEU A 372 0.72 -3.00 -0.19
N VAL A 373 -0.17 -3.92 -0.61
CA VAL A 373 -1.05 -3.71 -1.75
C VAL A 373 -2.10 -2.65 -1.42
N LEU A 374 -2.71 -2.72 -0.22
CA LEU A 374 -3.65 -1.72 0.27
C LEU A 374 -3.03 -0.32 0.42
N GLY A 375 -1.70 -0.24 0.61
CA GLY A 375 -0.93 0.99 0.72
C GLY A 375 -0.29 1.45 -0.58
N ASP A 376 -0.68 0.91 -1.75
CA ASP A 376 -0.14 1.36 -3.05
C ASP A 376 -0.27 2.87 -3.19
N GLN A 377 0.76 3.56 -3.73
CA GLN A 377 0.90 5.01 -3.84
C GLN A 377 0.85 5.80 -2.52
N GLY A 378 0.85 5.13 -1.37
CA GLY A 378 0.74 5.73 -0.04
C GLY A 378 1.94 5.43 0.86
N ASN A 379 1.68 5.50 2.18
CA ASN A 379 2.64 5.20 3.22
C ASN A 379 2.21 3.94 3.99
N VAL A 380 3.09 2.96 4.11
CA VAL A 380 2.84 1.76 4.91
C VAL A 380 3.69 1.79 6.17
N CYS A 381 3.03 1.85 7.33
CA CYS A 381 3.66 1.85 8.63
C CYS A 381 3.66 0.43 9.20
N VAL A 382 4.85 -0.19 9.32
CA VAL A 382 5.01 -1.56 9.81
C VAL A 382 5.66 -1.54 11.18
N ASP A 383 4.91 -1.88 12.22
CA ASP A 383 5.45 -2.01 13.57
C ASP A 383 5.92 -3.45 13.84
N GLU A 384 6.87 -3.63 14.77
CA GLU A 384 7.44 -4.93 15.12
C GLU A 384 7.94 -5.75 13.91
N LEU A 385 8.67 -5.11 12.99
CA LEU A 385 9.19 -5.75 11.77
C LEU A 385 10.07 -6.97 12.07
N ASP A 386 10.76 -6.98 13.21
CA ASP A 386 11.59 -8.07 13.71
C ASP A 386 10.79 -9.37 13.93
N LYS A 387 9.48 -9.29 14.14
CA LYS A 387 8.60 -10.43 14.44
C LYS A 387 7.88 -11.02 13.22
N MET A 388 8.22 -10.57 12.03
CA MET A 388 7.66 -11.08 10.78
C MET A 388 7.99 -12.55 10.53
N ARG A 389 7.07 -13.23 9.86
CA ARG A 389 7.28 -14.59 9.34
C ARG A 389 8.27 -14.59 8.18
N SER A 390 8.95 -15.71 7.96
CA SER A 390 9.92 -15.87 6.87
C SER A 390 9.32 -15.64 5.48
N GLU A 391 8.07 -16.05 5.27
CA GLU A 391 7.34 -15.88 4.00
C GLU A 391 7.07 -14.41 3.70
N ASP A 392 6.61 -13.65 4.71
CA ASP A 392 6.34 -12.22 4.58
C ASP A 392 7.63 -11.41 4.36
N ARG A 393 8.76 -11.87 4.94
CA ARG A 393 10.09 -11.25 4.72
C ARG A 393 10.52 -11.32 3.26
N SER A 394 10.28 -12.45 2.59
CA SER A 394 10.62 -12.62 1.17
C SER A 394 9.79 -11.72 0.27
N ALA A 395 8.51 -11.61 0.55
CA ALA A 395 7.60 -10.77 -0.20
C ALA A 395 7.83 -9.26 0.06
N LEU A 396 8.18 -8.86 1.29
CA LEU A 396 8.62 -7.50 1.58
C LEU A 396 9.87 -7.14 0.78
N HIS A 397 10.79 -8.10 0.61
CA HIS A 397 12.00 -7.92 -0.18
C HIS A 397 11.70 -7.59 -1.65
N GLU A 398 10.74 -8.28 -2.27
CA GLU A 398 10.27 -8.01 -3.64
C GLU A 398 9.57 -6.65 -3.71
N ALA A 399 8.65 -6.37 -2.80
CA ALA A 399 7.90 -5.12 -2.75
C ALA A 399 8.79 -3.87 -2.62
N LEU A 400 9.82 -3.90 -1.74
CA LEU A 400 10.74 -2.78 -1.54
C LEU A 400 11.64 -2.51 -2.75
N GLU A 401 11.91 -3.52 -3.60
CA GLU A 401 12.80 -3.38 -4.74
C GLU A 401 12.07 -3.14 -6.05
N GLN A 402 11.09 -4.00 -6.34
CA GLN A 402 10.37 -4.02 -7.62
C GLN A 402 9.07 -3.21 -7.58
N GLN A 403 8.62 -2.81 -6.39
CA GLN A 403 7.33 -2.16 -6.18
C GLN A 403 6.13 -3.00 -6.67
N THR A 404 6.33 -4.31 -6.74
CA THR A 404 5.32 -5.30 -7.09
C THR A 404 5.45 -6.52 -6.18
N VAL A 405 4.39 -7.29 -6.08
CA VAL A 405 4.39 -8.60 -5.41
C VAL A 405 3.76 -9.62 -6.33
N SER A 406 4.51 -10.66 -6.64
CA SER A 406 4.08 -11.77 -7.47
C SER A 406 3.52 -12.90 -6.62
N ILE A 407 2.32 -13.35 -6.91
CA ILE A 407 1.63 -14.41 -6.20
C ILE A 407 1.34 -15.54 -7.17
N ALA A 408 1.80 -16.75 -6.80
CA ALA A 408 1.49 -17.99 -7.49
C ALA A 408 0.98 -19.00 -6.45
N LYS A 409 -0.30 -18.88 -6.08
CA LYS A 409 -0.94 -19.73 -5.06
C LYS A 409 -2.29 -20.23 -5.57
N ALA A 410 -2.60 -21.50 -5.31
CA ALA A 410 -3.90 -22.12 -5.60
C ALA A 410 -4.37 -22.01 -7.07
N GLY A 411 -3.43 -21.94 -8.02
CA GLY A 411 -3.75 -21.81 -9.45
C GLY A 411 -3.94 -20.38 -9.93
N ILE A 412 -3.91 -19.39 -9.03
CA ILE A 412 -3.97 -17.96 -9.36
C ILE A 412 -2.54 -17.44 -9.50
N MET A 413 -2.23 -16.82 -10.65
CA MET A 413 -1.02 -16.07 -10.88
C MET A 413 -1.39 -14.61 -11.06
N ALA A 414 -0.91 -13.75 -10.16
CA ALA A 414 -1.16 -12.31 -10.23
C ALA A 414 0.07 -11.53 -9.77
N THR A 415 0.31 -10.39 -10.42
CA THR A 415 1.31 -9.40 -9.99
C THR A 415 0.55 -8.17 -9.52
N LEU A 416 0.70 -7.85 -8.23
CA LEU A 416 0.03 -6.72 -7.59
C LEU A 416 1.01 -5.57 -7.38
N ASN A 417 0.56 -4.34 -7.60
CA ASN A 417 1.38 -3.16 -7.37
C ASN A 417 1.51 -2.88 -5.86
N THR A 418 2.72 -2.47 -5.45
CA THR A 418 3.06 -2.11 -4.07
C THR A 418 3.99 -0.88 -4.07
N ARG A 419 3.60 0.17 -4.82
CA ARG A 419 4.32 1.42 -4.97
C ARG A 419 4.08 2.30 -3.75
N CYS A 420 4.70 1.96 -2.63
CA CYS A 420 4.48 2.64 -1.37
C CYS A 420 5.79 2.99 -0.66
N SER A 421 5.76 4.05 0.13
CA SER A 421 6.83 4.38 1.08
C SER A 421 6.65 3.57 2.36
N VAL A 422 7.68 2.84 2.78
CA VAL A 422 7.61 2.00 3.99
C VAL A 422 8.31 2.68 5.15
N LEU A 423 7.58 2.90 6.25
CA LEU A 423 8.10 3.31 7.55
C LEU A 423 8.01 2.14 8.52
N ALA A 424 9.14 1.55 8.87
CA ALA A 424 9.17 0.36 9.71
C ALA A 424 9.81 0.62 11.08
N ALA A 425 9.33 -0.09 12.10
CA ALA A 425 9.94 -0.12 13.43
C ALA A 425 10.33 -1.53 13.81
N ALA A 426 11.51 -1.70 14.42
CA ALA A 426 12.01 -2.97 14.91
C ALA A 426 12.62 -2.81 16.31
N ASN A 427 12.63 -3.91 17.07
CA ASN A 427 13.31 -3.97 18.36
C ASN A 427 14.62 -4.76 18.23
N PRO A 428 15.61 -4.46 19.05
CA PRO A 428 16.84 -5.25 19.08
C PRO A 428 16.57 -6.66 19.64
N LYS A 429 17.27 -7.66 19.08
CA LYS A 429 17.11 -9.09 19.40
C LYS A 429 17.30 -9.43 20.88
N PHE A 430 18.14 -8.67 21.57
CA PHE A 430 18.48 -8.92 22.97
C PHE A 430 17.81 -7.92 23.95
N GLY A 431 16.85 -7.13 23.46
CA GLY A 431 16.12 -6.16 24.28
C GLY A 431 16.78 -4.79 24.42
N THR A 432 18.11 -4.72 24.35
CA THR A 432 18.89 -3.47 24.39
C THR A 432 19.94 -3.48 23.31
N PHE A 433 20.32 -2.29 22.85
CA PHE A 433 21.32 -2.10 21.81
C PHE A 433 22.74 -2.20 22.41
N ASP A 434 23.63 -2.95 21.75
CA ASP A 434 25.04 -3.09 22.10
C ASP A 434 25.88 -2.38 21.03
N GLN A 435 26.62 -1.35 21.44
CA GLN A 435 27.42 -0.51 20.53
C GLN A 435 28.58 -1.26 19.87
N TYR A 436 29.03 -2.38 20.47
CA TYR A 436 30.16 -3.17 19.97
C TYR A 436 29.75 -4.21 18.91
N LYS A 437 28.48 -4.48 18.74
CA LYS A 437 27.98 -5.46 17.76
C LYS A 437 27.46 -4.78 16.52
N THR A 438 27.56 -5.46 15.38
CA THR A 438 26.97 -4.96 14.13
C THR A 438 25.45 -4.95 14.20
N LEU A 439 24.82 -4.04 13.46
CA LEU A 439 23.35 -3.91 13.38
C LEU A 439 22.70 -5.25 13.02
N ALA A 440 23.23 -5.98 12.04
CA ALA A 440 22.70 -7.25 11.60
C ALA A 440 22.73 -8.36 12.66
N ASN A 441 23.69 -8.30 13.59
CA ASN A 441 23.78 -9.26 14.70
C ASN A 441 22.78 -8.96 15.82
N GLN A 442 22.25 -7.74 15.83
CA GLN A 442 21.36 -7.25 16.87
C GLN A 442 19.87 -7.18 16.45
N ILE A 443 19.60 -7.27 15.16
CA ILE A 443 18.24 -7.28 14.63
C ILE A 443 17.98 -8.62 13.96
N ASP A 444 16.79 -9.17 14.15
CA ASP A 444 16.37 -10.40 13.47
C ASP A 444 15.83 -10.11 12.06
N LEU A 445 16.62 -9.41 11.23
CA LEU A 445 16.33 -9.10 9.85
C LEU A 445 17.50 -9.52 8.95
N PRO A 446 17.22 -10.18 7.80
CA PRO A 446 18.25 -10.51 6.83
C PRO A 446 18.91 -9.27 6.23
N SER A 447 20.23 -9.35 5.98
CA SER A 447 20.99 -8.27 5.33
C SER A 447 20.37 -7.74 4.03
N PRO A 448 19.79 -8.58 3.14
CA PRO A 448 19.14 -8.08 1.93
C PRO A 448 17.95 -7.15 2.17
N ILE A 449 17.23 -7.31 3.28
CA ILE A 449 16.15 -6.39 3.66
C ILE A 449 16.72 -5.08 4.19
N LEU A 450 17.71 -5.15 5.07
CA LEU A 450 18.37 -3.95 5.63
C LEU A 450 18.93 -3.05 4.52
N SER A 451 19.58 -3.62 3.50
CA SER A 451 20.16 -2.88 2.37
C SER A 451 19.13 -2.18 1.49
N ARG A 452 17.82 -2.48 1.65
CA ARG A 452 16.75 -1.85 0.87
C ARG A 452 16.12 -0.64 1.52
N PHE A 453 16.38 -0.44 2.82
CA PHE A 453 16.01 0.79 3.47
C PHE A 453 16.96 1.91 3.07
N ASP A 454 16.41 3.06 2.70
CA ASP A 454 17.15 4.25 2.30
C ASP A 454 17.81 4.91 3.52
N LEU A 455 17.10 4.91 4.66
CA LEU A 455 17.59 5.40 5.94
C LEU A 455 17.28 4.40 7.06
N ILE A 456 18.27 4.17 7.92
CA ILE A 456 18.11 3.34 9.12
C ILE A 456 18.51 4.18 10.32
N PHE A 457 17.62 4.33 11.27
CA PHE A 457 17.90 5.08 12.51
C PHE A 457 17.99 4.13 13.69
N VAL A 458 19.08 4.24 14.44
CA VAL A 458 19.25 3.57 15.73
C VAL A 458 18.93 4.55 16.85
N ILE A 459 17.98 4.18 17.69
CA ILE A 459 17.56 4.97 18.84
C ILE A 459 17.90 4.17 20.10
N GLU A 460 18.86 4.64 20.83
CA GLU A 460 19.30 4.07 22.10
C GLU A 460 18.73 4.87 23.27
N ASP A 461 18.31 4.18 24.33
CA ASP A 461 17.91 4.81 25.58
C ASP A 461 19.13 4.99 26.48
N LYS A 462 19.80 6.16 26.35
CA LYS A 462 20.96 6.51 27.19
C LYS A 462 20.53 7.51 28.25
N PRO A 463 20.66 7.17 29.54
CA PRO A 463 20.32 8.07 30.62
C PRO A 463 21.09 9.40 30.50
N ASN A 464 20.36 10.51 30.46
CA ASN A 464 20.94 11.86 30.44
C ASN A 464 20.04 12.80 31.26
N VAL A 465 20.55 13.30 32.37
CA VAL A 465 19.78 14.07 33.36
C VAL A 465 19.07 15.29 32.75
N GLU A 466 19.70 15.99 31.80
CA GLU A 466 19.10 17.18 31.18
C GLU A 466 17.98 16.78 30.21
N LYS A 467 18.27 15.83 29.32
CA LYS A 467 17.28 15.32 28.32
C LYS A 467 16.11 14.62 29.01
N ASP A 468 16.39 13.83 30.07
CA ASP A 468 15.36 13.11 30.81
C ASP A 468 14.44 14.09 31.58
N ARG A 469 15.02 15.19 32.09
CA ARG A 469 14.21 16.26 32.72
C ARG A 469 13.31 16.97 31.71
N GLU A 470 13.84 17.30 30.52
CA GLU A 470 13.05 17.92 29.46
C GLU A 470 11.94 16.97 28.97
N LEU A 471 12.25 15.69 28.82
CA LEU A 471 11.27 14.66 28.42
C LEU A 471 10.16 14.52 29.47
N ALA A 472 10.52 14.44 30.74
CA ALA A 472 9.58 14.35 31.84
C ALA A 472 8.67 15.59 31.90
N GLN A 473 9.24 16.80 31.75
CA GLN A 473 8.47 18.04 31.71
C GLN A 473 7.51 18.07 30.52
N HIS A 474 7.94 17.60 29.34
CA HIS A 474 7.09 17.54 28.16
C HIS A 474 5.91 16.56 28.35
N ILE A 475 6.16 15.35 28.89
CA ILE A 475 5.13 14.36 29.20
C ILE A 475 4.13 14.94 30.20
N LEU A 476 4.59 15.56 31.29
CA LEU A 476 3.73 16.14 32.30
C LEU A 476 2.89 17.29 31.75
N LYS A 477 3.46 18.15 30.90
CA LYS A 477 2.70 19.21 30.21
C LYS A 477 1.63 18.63 29.28
N THR A 478 1.95 17.61 28.50
CA THR A 478 1.01 16.96 27.58
C THR A 478 -0.17 16.31 28.34
N HIS A 479 0.08 15.80 29.55
CA HIS A 479 -0.98 15.24 30.41
C HIS A 479 -1.81 16.31 31.15
N GLN A 480 -1.22 17.47 31.44
CA GLN A 480 -1.93 18.58 32.12
C GLN A 480 -2.79 19.42 31.18
N PHE A 481 -2.31 19.62 29.95
CA PHE A 481 -2.98 20.44 28.95
C PHE A 481 -3.37 19.57 27.77
N SER A 482 -4.67 19.46 27.52
CA SER A 482 -5.21 18.68 26.37
C SER A 482 -4.85 19.30 25.01
N ASN A 483 -4.29 20.53 24.98
CA ASN A 483 -3.90 21.20 23.77
C ASN A 483 -2.39 21.07 23.53
N ILE A 484 -2.05 20.34 22.48
CA ILE A 484 -0.70 20.33 21.91
C ILE A 484 -0.60 21.57 21.03
N GLU A 485 0.41 22.40 21.27
CA GLU A 485 0.72 23.53 20.37
C GLU A 485 1.32 22.96 19.08
N TYR A 486 0.67 23.20 17.95
CA TYR A 486 1.14 22.84 16.62
C TYR A 486 1.70 24.08 15.93
N ASP A 487 2.86 23.97 15.30
CA ASP A 487 3.38 25.00 14.40
C ASP A 487 2.52 25.08 13.11
N ILE A 488 2.00 23.92 12.68
CA ILE A 488 1.05 23.77 11.57
C ILE A 488 -0.02 22.77 12.01
N GLU A 489 -1.29 23.08 11.81
CA GLU A 489 -2.39 22.18 12.13
C GLU A 489 -2.30 20.88 11.32
N PRO A 490 -2.59 19.71 11.91
CA PRO A 490 -2.45 18.43 11.23
C PRO A 490 -3.27 18.30 9.93
N GLU A 491 -4.47 18.86 9.88
CA GLU A 491 -5.31 18.87 8.67
C GLU A 491 -4.70 19.71 7.56
N LEU A 492 -4.21 20.91 7.89
CA LEU A 492 -3.53 21.76 6.92
C LEU A 492 -2.21 21.15 6.45
N LEU A 493 -1.47 20.50 7.36
CA LEU A 493 -0.23 19.80 6.98
C LEU A 493 -0.53 18.63 6.04
N ARG A 494 -1.62 17.89 6.28
CA ARG A 494 -2.06 16.80 5.38
C ARG A 494 -2.40 17.32 3.98
N LYS A 495 -3.13 18.44 3.91
CA LYS A 495 -3.44 19.12 2.65
C LYS A 495 -2.18 19.65 1.95
N TYR A 496 -1.24 20.19 2.72
CA TYR A 496 0.05 20.67 2.20
C TYR A 496 0.85 19.54 1.55
N ILE A 497 0.94 18.37 2.22
CA ILE A 497 1.63 17.20 1.70
C ILE A 497 0.97 16.71 0.40
N ALA A 498 -0.36 16.63 0.37
CA ALA A 498 -1.10 16.22 -0.82
C ALA A 498 -0.87 17.19 -1.99
N TYR A 499 -0.98 18.50 -1.75
CA TYR A 499 -0.70 19.53 -2.74
C TYR A 499 0.72 19.44 -3.32
N ALA A 500 1.72 19.28 -2.44
CA ALA A 500 3.11 19.18 -2.85
C ALA A 500 3.38 17.92 -3.69
N ARG A 501 2.79 16.79 -3.34
CA ARG A 501 2.93 15.53 -4.09
C ARG A 501 2.32 15.62 -5.48
N LYS A 502 1.16 16.29 -5.60
CA LYS A 502 0.43 16.45 -6.86
C LYS A 502 1.10 17.43 -7.80
N ASN A 503 1.43 18.63 -7.30
CA ASN A 503 1.74 19.78 -8.16
C ASN A 503 3.24 20.02 -8.34
N VAL A 504 4.11 19.42 -7.50
CA VAL A 504 5.54 19.76 -7.47
C VAL A 504 6.39 18.57 -7.90
N HIS A 505 7.08 18.71 -9.03
CA HIS A 505 7.98 17.70 -9.60
C HIS A 505 9.37 18.30 -9.83
N PRO A 506 10.19 18.45 -8.77
CA PRO A 506 11.45 19.15 -8.87
C PRO A 506 12.46 18.39 -9.73
N VAL A 507 13.20 19.15 -10.53
CA VAL A 507 14.29 18.66 -11.38
C VAL A 507 15.63 19.07 -10.78
N LEU A 508 16.64 18.20 -10.84
CA LEU A 508 17.97 18.47 -10.34
C LEU A 508 18.67 19.58 -11.17
N THR A 509 19.20 20.59 -10.49
CA THR A 509 20.06 21.62 -11.10
C THR A 509 21.48 21.10 -11.29
N ASP A 510 22.26 21.71 -12.20
CA ASP A 510 23.68 21.37 -12.41
C ASP A 510 24.52 21.55 -11.15
N GLU A 511 24.16 22.53 -10.31
CA GLU A 511 24.84 22.81 -9.04
C GLU A 511 24.58 21.69 -8.03
N ALA A 512 23.33 21.26 -7.89
CA ALA A 512 22.94 20.17 -7.03
C ALA A 512 23.61 18.85 -7.48
N ASN A 513 23.65 18.60 -8.79
CA ASN A 513 24.32 17.44 -9.37
C ASN A 513 25.80 17.38 -8.98
N LYS A 514 26.53 18.50 -9.09
CA LYS A 514 27.94 18.57 -8.69
C LYS A 514 28.15 18.27 -7.21
N VAL A 515 27.29 18.83 -6.35
CA VAL A 515 27.37 18.60 -4.90
C VAL A 515 27.14 17.12 -4.55
N LEU A 516 26.15 16.47 -5.19
CA LEU A 516 25.87 15.05 -4.98
C LEU A 516 26.98 14.16 -5.53
N GLU A 517 27.54 14.49 -6.70
CA GLU A 517 28.67 13.79 -7.30
C GLU A 517 29.91 13.88 -6.41
N GLU A 518 30.29 15.09 -5.98
CA GLU A 518 31.43 15.32 -5.09
C GLU A 518 31.26 14.56 -3.77
N PHE A 519 30.07 14.56 -3.19
CA PHE A 519 29.78 13.77 -1.98
C PHE A 519 29.99 12.28 -2.24
N TYR A 520 29.42 11.73 -3.31
CA TYR A 520 29.53 10.31 -3.64
C TYR A 520 30.99 9.90 -3.85
N VAL A 521 31.73 10.69 -4.64
CA VAL A 521 33.15 10.45 -4.93
C VAL A 521 33.99 10.59 -3.65
N SER A 522 33.78 11.62 -2.83
CA SER A 522 34.55 11.86 -1.60
C SER A 522 34.38 10.73 -0.59
N VAL A 523 33.16 10.23 -0.39
CA VAL A 523 32.90 9.11 0.51
C VAL A 523 33.49 7.82 -0.05
N ARG A 524 33.41 7.62 -1.37
CA ARG A 524 33.92 6.41 -2.02
C ARG A 524 35.44 6.36 -2.07
N THR A 525 36.11 7.49 -2.25
CA THR A 525 37.59 7.59 -2.32
C THR A 525 38.23 7.73 -0.94
N GLY A 526 37.54 8.27 0.05
CA GLY A 526 38.03 8.42 1.43
C GLY A 526 38.32 7.10 2.16
N GLY A 527 37.93 5.96 1.57
CA GLY A 527 38.16 4.61 2.09
C GLY A 527 39.12 3.74 1.27
N VAL A 528 39.80 4.29 0.24
CA VAL A 528 40.64 3.51 -0.68
C VAL A 528 42.03 3.31 -0.10
N GLU A 529 42.18 2.35 0.80
CA GLU A 529 43.35 1.48 0.89
C GLU A 529 42.98 0.19 0.10
N GLU A 530 43.90 -0.34 -0.71
CA GLU A 530 43.65 -1.56 -1.51
C GLU A 530 43.10 -2.69 -0.62
N GLY A 531 41.88 -3.11 -0.89
CA GLY A 531 41.21 -4.20 -0.17
C GLY A 531 40.08 -3.77 0.79
N THR A 532 39.83 -2.46 0.98
CA THR A 532 38.68 -2.00 1.81
C THR A 532 37.35 -2.03 1.05
N PRO A 533 36.24 -2.47 1.67
CA PRO A 533 34.93 -2.40 1.04
C PRO A 533 34.54 -0.97 0.73
N VAL A 534 33.85 -0.79 -0.38
CA VAL A 534 33.36 0.51 -0.85
C VAL A 534 32.39 1.10 0.17
N PRO A 535 32.65 2.31 0.70
CA PRO A 535 31.90 2.85 1.82
C PRO A 535 30.51 3.39 1.45
N ILE A 536 30.11 3.44 0.16
CA ILE A 536 28.79 3.89 -0.30
C ILE A 536 28.37 3.15 -1.58
N THR A 537 27.11 2.70 -1.64
CA THR A 537 26.55 2.02 -2.80
C THR A 537 25.80 2.98 -3.72
N PRO A 538 25.61 2.67 -5.03
CA PRO A 538 24.78 3.48 -5.93
C PRO A 538 23.36 3.71 -5.39
N ARG A 539 22.78 2.74 -4.70
CA ARG A 539 21.45 2.85 -4.06
C ARG A 539 21.39 3.98 -3.03
N GLN A 540 22.47 4.20 -2.28
CA GLN A 540 22.53 5.29 -1.29
C GLN A 540 22.67 6.65 -1.95
N LEU A 541 23.30 6.73 -3.14
CA LEU A 541 23.27 7.95 -3.95
C LEU A 541 21.85 8.24 -4.41
N GLU A 542 21.15 7.25 -4.97
CA GLU A 542 19.73 7.40 -5.34
C GLU A 542 18.84 7.80 -4.17
N ALA A 543 19.08 7.23 -2.97
CA ALA A 543 18.39 7.64 -1.76
C ALA A 543 18.66 9.12 -1.41
N THR A 544 19.90 9.59 -1.58
CA THR A 544 20.27 10.98 -1.33
C THR A 544 19.60 11.92 -2.35
N ILE A 545 19.51 11.50 -3.62
CA ILE A 545 18.78 12.24 -4.67
C ILE A 545 17.31 12.38 -4.28
N ARG A 546 16.62 11.26 -3.93
CA ARG A 546 15.21 11.29 -3.49
C ARG A 546 14.98 12.18 -2.26
N LEU A 547 15.93 12.21 -1.32
CA LEU A 547 15.87 13.10 -0.16
C LEU A 547 16.01 14.56 -0.55
N ALA A 548 16.87 14.89 -1.52
CA ALA A 548 17.04 16.25 -2.02
C ALA A 548 15.80 16.73 -2.79
N GLU A 549 15.21 15.87 -3.62
CA GLU A 549 13.93 16.12 -4.29
C GLU A 549 12.79 16.33 -3.28
N ALA A 550 12.72 15.49 -2.23
CA ALA A 550 11.74 15.63 -1.17
C ALA A 550 11.92 16.96 -0.38
N SER A 551 13.17 17.42 -0.20
CA SER A 551 13.47 18.72 0.41
C SER A 551 12.97 19.89 -0.44
N ALA A 552 13.15 19.82 -1.77
CA ALA A 552 12.64 20.83 -2.70
C ALA A 552 11.09 20.81 -2.74
N LYS A 553 10.45 19.64 -2.78
CA LYS A 553 8.99 19.49 -2.71
C LYS A 553 8.41 20.08 -1.43
N LEU A 554 9.08 19.90 -0.30
CA LEU A 554 8.66 20.45 0.98
C LEU A 554 8.57 21.98 0.94
N GLN A 555 9.38 22.64 0.11
CA GLN A 555 9.34 24.09 -0.12
C GLN A 555 8.50 24.50 -1.34
N LEU A 556 7.80 23.57 -1.96
CA LEU A 556 7.06 23.75 -3.23
C LEU A 556 7.93 24.33 -4.38
N LYS A 557 9.22 23.95 -4.42
CA LYS A 557 10.14 24.35 -5.48
C LYS A 557 10.12 23.34 -6.62
N ASN A 558 10.19 23.81 -7.86
CA ASN A 558 10.28 22.97 -9.05
C ASN A 558 11.72 22.59 -9.42
N GLU A 559 12.71 23.13 -8.71
CA GLU A 559 14.13 22.85 -8.93
C GLU A 559 14.78 22.45 -7.60
N VAL A 560 15.66 21.45 -7.67
CA VAL A 560 16.47 21.02 -6.53
C VAL A 560 17.75 21.88 -6.52
N GLU A 561 17.87 22.73 -5.52
CA GLU A 561 19.04 23.59 -5.32
C GLU A 561 20.18 22.86 -4.58
N ALA A 562 21.38 23.46 -4.61
CA ALA A 562 22.54 22.97 -3.83
C ALA A 562 22.25 22.91 -2.32
N SER A 563 21.40 23.81 -1.80
CA SER A 563 20.96 23.82 -0.39
C SER A 563 20.18 22.56 -0.01
N ASP A 564 19.35 22.04 -0.91
CA ASP A 564 18.56 20.82 -0.71
C ASP A 564 19.45 19.59 -0.76
N ALA A 565 20.43 19.57 -1.71
CA ALA A 565 21.44 18.53 -1.78
C ALA A 565 22.29 18.47 -0.50
N HIS A 566 22.74 19.61 0.03
CA HIS A 566 23.50 19.67 1.28
C HIS A 566 22.68 19.17 2.48
N ARG A 567 21.38 19.47 2.55
CA ARG A 567 20.50 18.97 3.61
C ARG A 567 20.35 17.45 3.53
N ALA A 568 20.08 16.92 2.35
CA ALA A 568 19.97 15.48 2.12
C ALA A 568 21.28 14.76 2.51
N ILE A 569 22.44 15.28 2.08
CA ILE A 569 23.75 14.76 2.42
C ILE A 569 24.00 14.80 3.93
N SER A 570 23.64 15.90 4.60
CA SER A 570 23.79 16.04 6.05
C SER A 570 22.98 14.99 6.81
N LEU A 571 21.73 14.77 6.41
CA LEU A 571 20.86 13.75 7.01
C LEU A 571 21.41 12.33 6.76
N GLN A 572 21.81 12.02 5.53
CA GLN A 572 22.40 10.74 5.15
C GLN A 572 23.69 10.47 5.93
N ARG A 573 24.56 11.48 6.07
CA ARG A 573 25.81 11.37 6.84
C ARG A 573 25.53 11.08 8.31
N ARG A 574 24.62 11.82 8.95
CA ARG A 574 24.22 11.56 10.36
C ARG A 574 23.64 10.17 10.56
N CYS A 575 22.92 9.67 9.58
CA CYS A 575 22.40 8.30 9.59
C CYS A 575 23.54 7.28 9.51
N LEU A 576 24.46 7.43 8.55
CA LEU A 576 25.59 6.54 8.35
C LEU A 576 26.58 6.56 9.52
N GLU A 577 26.87 7.72 10.11
CA GLU A 577 27.75 7.85 11.28
C GLU A 577 27.23 7.07 12.48
N LYS A 578 25.93 7.10 12.75
CA LYS A 578 25.35 6.38 13.88
C LYS A 578 25.38 4.85 13.73
N ILE A 579 25.37 4.34 12.50
CA ILE A 579 25.22 2.90 12.23
C ILE A 579 26.55 2.28 11.76
N GLY A 580 27.26 3.01 10.93
CA GLY A 580 28.42 2.52 10.18
C GLY A 580 29.78 2.84 10.81
N MET A 581 29.84 3.67 11.86
CA MET A 581 31.09 4.02 12.45
C MET A 581 31.71 2.81 13.16
N ASP A 582 32.91 2.44 12.73
CA ASP A 582 33.72 1.40 13.40
C ASP A 582 34.38 2.01 14.66
N PRO A 583 34.10 1.47 15.86
CA PRO A 583 34.70 1.98 17.10
C PRO A 583 36.21 1.90 17.11
N ASP A 584 36.81 0.92 16.40
CA ASP A 584 38.24 0.70 16.40
C ASP A 584 39.00 1.66 15.45
N THR A 585 38.37 1.97 14.30
CA THR A 585 39.03 2.79 13.26
C THR A 585 38.47 4.20 13.14
N GLY A 586 37.29 4.48 13.71
CA GLY A 586 36.57 5.76 13.57
C GLY A 586 36.11 6.07 12.13
N LYS A 587 36.22 5.11 11.20
CA LYS A 587 35.80 5.24 9.81
C LYS A 587 34.40 4.63 9.62
N ILE A 588 33.66 5.14 8.63
CA ILE A 588 32.35 4.59 8.28
C ILE A 588 32.56 3.32 7.45
N ASP A 589 32.01 2.18 7.94
CA ASP A 589 32.02 0.89 7.27
C ASP A 589 30.58 0.43 6.97
N ILE A 590 30.20 0.48 5.70
CA ILE A 590 28.86 0.05 5.24
C ILE A 590 28.64 -1.44 5.41
N ALA A 591 29.69 -2.26 5.43
CA ALA A 591 29.53 -3.68 5.73
C ALA A 591 28.83 -3.88 7.09
N ARG A 592 29.00 -2.97 8.05
CA ARG A 592 28.27 -2.94 9.32
C ARG A 592 26.79 -2.61 9.14
N VAL A 593 26.47 -1.66 8.24
CA VAL A 593 25.09 -1.25 7.93
C VAL A 593 24.35 -2.37 7.19
N GLU A 594 25.01 -2.98 6.20
CA GLU A 594 24.44 -4.06 5.39
C GLU A 594 24.51 -5.44 6.05
N GLY A 595 25.08 -5.54 7.24
CA GLY A 595 25.18 -6.80 7.97
C GLY A 595 26.19 -7.79 7.39
N ARG A 596 27.15 -7.29 6.66
CA ARG A 596 28.32 -8.06 6.20
C ARG A 596 29.42 -8.05 7.25
N THR A 597 30.42 -8.92 7.13
CA THR A 597 31.58 -8.91 8.02
C THR A 597 32.31 -7.57 7.87
N PRO A 598 32.50 -6.81 8.96
CA PRO A 598 33.20 -5.53 8.94
C PRO A 598 34.62 -5.64 8.36
N THR A 599 35.10 -4.54 7.77
CA THR A 599 36.42 -4.50 7.15
C THR A 599 37.53 -4.79 8.18
N SER A 600 37.43 -4.16 9.34
CA SER A 600 38.38 -4.39 10.42
C SER A 600 38.43 -5.85 10.91
N GLU A 601 37.32 -6.55 10.90
CA GLU A 601 37.28 -7.99 11.21
C GLU A 601 37.85 -8.84 10.07
N ARG A 602 37.65 -8.44 8.81
CA ARG A 602 38.24 -9.15 7.66
C ARG A 602 39.74 -9.01 7.63
N ASP A 603 40.24 -7.81 7.89
CA ASP A 603 41.69 -7.58 7.96
C ASP A 603 42.31 -8.36 9.11
N LYS A 604 41.66 -8.37 10.28
CA LYS A 604 42.08 -9.22 11.40
C LYS A 604 42.04 -10.71 11.08
N MET A 605 40.98 -11.17 10.36
CA MET A 605 40.91 -12.56 9.88
C MET A 605 42.03 -12.90 8.89
N ARG A 606 42.38 -11.94 7.99
CA ARG A 606 43.48 -12.10 7.04
C ARG A 606 44.83 -12.21 7.78
N VAL A 607 45.04 -11.34 8.74
CA VAL A 607 46.25 -11.38 9.59
C VAL A 607 46.34 -12.74 10.31
N VAL A 608 45.26 -13.25 10.89
CA VAL A 608 45.27 -14.55 11.56
C VAL A 608 45.52 -15.68 10.55
N GLN A 609 44.96 -15.62 9.34
CA GLN A 609 45.21 -16.61 8.29
C GLN A 609 46.69 -16.59 7.79
N GLU A 610 47.24 -15.39 7.62
CA GLU A 610 48.66 -15.20 7.25
C GLU A 610 49.59 -15.71 8.35
N ALA A 611 49.27 -15.44 9.62
CA ALA A 611 49.99 -15.96 10.75
C ALA A 611 49.93 -17.48 10.84
N ILE A 612 48.75 -18.09 10.61
CA ILE A 612 48.63 -19.55 10.55
C ILE A 612 49.48 -20.09 9.40
N LYS A 613 49.43 -19.46 8.20
CA LYS A 613 50.23 -19.87 7.05
C LYS A 613 51.73 -19.83 7.32
N ALA A 614 52.21 -18.77 7.97
CA ALA A 614 53.60 -18.64 8.32
C ALA A 614 54.06 -19.71 9.34
N LEU A 615 53.21 -20.00 10.33
CA LEU A 615 53.50 -21.03 11.34
C LEU A 615 53.32 -22.46 10.80
N GLU A 616 52.55 -22.70 9.76
CA GLU A 616 52.45 -24.00 9.07
C GLU A 616 53.72 -24.38 8.33
N GLU A 617 54.64 -23.43 8.05
CA GLU A 617 55.97 -23.72 7.52
C GLU A 617 56.90 -24.37 8.58
N GLU A 618 56.67 -24.08 9.88
CA GLU A 618 57.44 -24.64 10.99
C GLU A 618 56.73 -25.83 11.67
N PHE A 619 55.39 -25.85 11.67
CA PHE A 619 54.56 -26.81 12.37
C PHE A 619 53.57 -27.44 11.41
N ASP A 620 53.49 -28.79 11.32
CA ASP A 620 52.48 -29.45 10.51
C ASP A 620 51.03 -29.17 10.96
N VAL A 621 50.87 -28.88 12.24
CA VAL A 621 49.65 -28.32 12.86
C VAL A 621 50.01 -27.24 13.85
N VAL A 622 49.32 -26.09 13.80
CA VAL A 622 49.71 -24.91 14.59
C VAL A 622 49.05 -24.96 15.98
N PRO A 623 49.83 -24.97 17.07
CA PRO A 623 49.24 -24.87 18.40
C PRO A 623 48.64 -23.48 18.64
N VAL A 624 47.41 -23.44 19.17
CA VAL A 624 46.65 -22.18 19.39
C VAL A 624 47.41 -21.22 20.31
N ASN A 625 48.15 -21.73 21.30
CA ASN A 625 48.92 -20.87 22.22
C ASN A 625 50.04 -20.14 21.48
N ILE A 626 50.83 -20.86 20.63
CA ILE A 626 51.92 -20.27 19.84
C ILE A 626 51.35 -19.24 18.85
N LEU A 627 50.19 -19.54 18.23
CA LEU A 627 49.53 -18.60 17.36
C LEU A 627 49.09 -17.32 18.10
N LYS A 628 48.58 -17.45 19.32
CA LYS A 628 48.16 -16.31 20.12
C LYS A 628 49.34 -15.44 20.53
N ASP A 629 50.46 -16.07 20.97
CA ASP A 629 51.70 -15.38 21.31
C ASP A 629 52.25 -14.63 20.08
N HIS A 630 52.30 -15.26 18.93
CA HIS A 630 52.71 -14.65 17.66
C HIS A 630 51.83 -13.46 17.25
N LEU A 631 50.51 -13.58 17.42
CA LEU A 631 49.57 -12.52 17.11
C LEU A 631 49.65 -11.35 18.10
N ALA A 632 49.96 -11.62 19.36
CA ALA A 632 50.15 -10.59 20.38
C ALA A 632 51.48 -9.82 20.15
N GLU A 633 52.55 -10.53 19.81
CA GLU A 633 53.88 -9.90 19.62
C GLU A 633 53.99 -9.12 18.30
N ASN A 634 53.45 -9.64 17.20
CA ASN A 634 53.63 -9.07 15.86
C ASN A 634 52.49 -8.19 15.38
N HIS A 635 51.26 -8.32 15.97
CA HIS A 635 50.05 -7.64 15.49
C HIS A 635 49.25 -6.97 16.61
N GLU A 636 49.80 -6.86 17.83
CA GLU A 636 49.14 -6.23 18.99
C GLU A 636 47.71 -6.75 19.25
N MET A 637 47.45 -8.02 18.90
CA MET A 637 46.10 -8.61 19.03
C MET A 637 45.92 -9.25 20.41
N SER A 638 44.88 -8.89 21.13
CA SER A 638 44.55 -9.50 22.42
C SER A 638 44.11 -10.96 22.28
N GLU A 639 44.38 -11.80 23.30
CA GLU A 639 44.00 -13.21 23.30
C GLU A 639 42.50 -13.44 23.08
N GLU A 640 41.65 -12.61 23.72
CA GLU A 640 40.20 -12.68 23.58
C GLU A 640 39.73 -12.47 22.13
N LYS A 641 40.39 -11.48 21.47
CA LYS A 641 40.09 -11.16 20.06
C LYS A 641 40.58 -12.24 19.10
N ALA A 642 41.72 -12.84 19.37
CA ALA A 642 42.25 -13.99 18.63
C ALA A 642 41.32 -15.20 18.74
N ASP A 643 40.79 -15.50 19.92
CA ASP A 643 39.80 -16.56 20.13
C ASP A 643 38.48 -16.33 19.39
N GLU A 644 38.00 -15.09 19.37
CA GLU A 644 36.80 -14.70 18.62
C GLU A 644 37.00 -14.95 17.13
N ILE A 645 38.11 -14.50 16.56
CA ILE A 645 38.40 -14.67 15.13
C ILE A 645 38.63 -16.13 14.79
N LEU A 646 39.29 -16.91 15.61
CA LEU A 646 39.43 -18.35 15.40
C LEU A 646 38.08 -19.07 15.39
N ARG A 647 37.13 -18.70 16.25
CA ARG A 647 35.74 -19.23 16.20
C ARG A 647 35.04 -18.89 14.89
N ILE A 648 35.19 -17.64 14.42
CA ILE A 648 34.59 -17.18 13.14
C ILE A 648 35.24 -17.95 11.97
N LEU A 649 36.55 -18.10 11.91
CA LEU A 649 37.23 -18.85 10.85
C LEU A 649 36.85 -20.33 10.83
N ARG A 650 36.66 -20.96 12.01
CA ARG A 650 36.11 -22.33 12.11
C ARG A 650 34.70 -22.42 11.62
N SER A 651 33.82 -21.48 12.01
CA SER A 651 32.41 -21.48 11.57
C SER A 651 32.26 -21.30 10.07
N LYS A 652 33.21 -20.60 9.43
CA LYS A 652 33.27 -20.42 7.98
C LYS A 652 33.96 -21.58 7.24
N GLY A 653 34.45 -22.59 7.96
CA GLY A 653 35.14 -23.73 7.36
C GLY A 653 36.52 -23.40 6.74
N ILE A 654 37.16 -22.30 7.14
CA ILE A 654 38.46 -21.86 6.62
C ILE A 654 39.58 -22.59 7.35
N ILE A 655 39.39 -22.85 8.64
CA ILE A 655 40.30 -23.60 9.49
C ILE A 655 39.54 -24.72 10.21
N TYR A 656 40.24 -25.79 10.54
CA TYR A 656 39.68 -26.86 11.35
C TYR A 656 40.64 -27.23 12.51
N GLU A 657 40.13 -27.92 13.50
CA GLU A 657 40.85 -28.36 14.70
C GLU A 657 41.04 -29.89 14.65
N PRO A 658 42.20 -30.38 14.16
CA PRO A 658 42.46 -31.82 14.10
C PRO A 658 42.47 -32.47 15.48
N HIS A 659 43.01 -31.78 16.48
CA HIS A 659 43.02 -32.18 17.88
C HIS A 659 42.80 -30.93 18.76
N HIS A 660 42.39 -31.16 20.00
CA HIS A 660 42.09 -30.04 20.91
C HIS A 660 43.29 -29.14 21.11
N GLY A 661 43.17 -27.83 20.84
CA GLY A 661 44.20 -26.81 21.02
C GLY A 661 45.16 -26.65 19.84
N VAL A 662 44.91 -27.24 18.69
CA VAL A 662 45.69 -27.03 17.45
C VAL A 662 44.77 -26.70 16.28
N VAL A 663 45.23 -25.86 15.37
CA VAL A 663 44.47 -25.43 14.18
C VAL A 663 45.26 -25.69 12.91
N LYS A 664 44.54 -26.01 11.83
CA LYS A 664 45.11 -26.17 10.49
C LYS A 664 44.14 -25.58 9.47
N ARG A 665 44.68 -24.98 8.39
CA ARG A 665 43.86 -24.48 7.28
C ARG A 665 43.31 -25.67 6.49
N LEU A 666 42.07 -25.51 5.97
CA LEU A 666 41.54 -26.37 4.92
C LEU A 666 42.22 -25.92 3.62
N GLU A 667 43.04 -26.79 3.02
CA GLU A 667 43.51 -26.57 1.64
C GLU A 667 42.32 -26.70 0.69
N ASP A 668 42.19 -25.77 -0.26
CA ASP A 668 41.21 -25.83 -1.33
C ASP A 668 41.45 -27.03 -2.27
#